data_09e8309be77eb4482c6e67ced65965e8
#
_entry.id   09e8309be77eb4482c6e67ced65965e8
#
_cell.length_a   1.000
_cell.length_b   1.000
_cell.length_c   1.000
_cell.angle_alpha   90.00
_cell.angle_beta   90.00
_cell.angle_gamma   90.00
#
_symmetry.space_group_name_H-M   'P 1'
#
loop_
_entity.id
_entity.type
_entity.pdbx_description
1 polymer ?
#
loop_
_entity_poly.entity_id
_entity_poly.type
_entity_poly.pdbx_seq_one_letter_code
_entity_poly.pdbx_strand_id
1 'polypeptide(L)'
;MSRFFPDYDPLKFNDTLPPYADRSFPGVCWMKPQGSTQAFYARLRFTLNEKTTIRFHVSGDRWFDLRLDGQFITDGPECSDSAHWCYSSFEEELMPGEHEFFARIVMLPAKLKPWNAMGGNCGFFFFAEAPFTELLSTGAGAWEFAIARSIVFPEDYGKAVYRLATGIPAELNVSLAEKEWNDSDIWNGGVKGAGAYSALNARHFSNRPCMLPARLPEQLRKKIPIELPSVTVPAGEKFEKIIDLGTYCCFQAEVRLSGSGKVRFGATEALCEFESDANGWHKKVARNVTENAMLNDWNYDTWIVENGSGTMLNTFFRSGKLIVLQIEAGEQAVVFEGATLWERRYPWDFSARIEGDPEFAKYEELCRRALENCTHSIFMDCPFYERLMYIGDARVQALIANTQSRDRRLQRKAIELLDWSRDWRGLTASSYPAGDQTIPGFALIWIAFCHDTLMWSSPDAVPLIRERLRGVRAVIDAWENERRGDGWITSLQGWNFVSAETGRNVWKHGVPQGGEYGEVSPVLNMFYLHFSQYAEKLERFFGDDARADWLAGRRAVTAKKLLESVYVPELKMFANDFAKSDFSEITQSLAICSGAFRNGEGTGLFSAKIPLAKSIFYFMHYYFEACRLTGNADAIRARLEDWRPHLDYALSTTVECGVDGRSDCHAWSATPLFQWYATMAGIRPSSPGFASVDARPLWNGETVLSGEMPHPSGGVIRFAFGPEFNQLTLPERIPGSLTIDEKILEFLLVVTLNLPR
;
A
#
# COMPACT_ATOMS: atom_id res chain seq x y z
N MET A 1 -2.72 -17.73 -20.96
CA MET A 1 -3.81 -17.52 -19.99
C MET A 1 -4.06 -16.04 -19.81
N SER A 2 -5.31 -15.62 -19.84
CA SER A 2 -5.68 -14.22 -19.63
C SER A 2 -6.58 -14.09 -18.40
N ARG A 3 -6.19 -13.19 -17.47
CA ARG A 3 -7.07 -12.73 -16.41
C ARG A 3 -8.14 -11.84 -17.02
N PHE A 4 -9.38 -12.01 -16.61
CA PHE A 4 -10.46 -11.11 -16.98
C PHE A 4 -11.20 -10.57 -15.75
N PHE A 5 -11.89 -9.46 -15.95
CA PHE A 5 -12.71 -8.84 -14.92
C PHE A 5 -14.16 -8.98 -15.36
N PRO A 6 -14.92 -9.91 -14.76
CA PRO A 6 -16.30 -10.13 -15.20
C PRO A 6 -17.16 -8.88 -14.95
N ASP A 7 -17.91 -8.48 -15.94
CA ASP A 7 -18.94 -7.43 -15.87
C ASP A 7 -20.28 -7.96 -15.33
N TYR A 8 -20.33 -9.26 -15.07
CA TYR A 8 -21.42 -9.99 -14.42
C TYR A 8 -20.90 -10.64 -13.13
N ASP A 9 -21.81 -11.10 -12.29
CA ASP A 9 -21.46 -11.89 -11.10
C ASP A 9 -21.59 -13.39 -11.42
N PRO A 10 -20.47 -14.10 -11.70
CA PRO A 10 -20.51 -15.52 -12.04
C PRO A 10 -21.00 -16.38 -10.86
N LEU A 11 -20.96 -15.86 -9.63
CA LEU A 11 -21.44 -16.54 -8.43
C LEU A 11 -22.86 -16.12 -8.05
N LYS A 12 -23.52 -15.32 -8.88
CA LYS A 12 -24.91 -14.87 -8.66
C LYS A 12 -25.89 -15.94 -9.09
N PHE A 13 -26.02 -16.97 -8.28
CA PHE A 13 -26.98 -18.03 -8.49
C PHE A 13 -28.31 -17.71 -7.82
N ASN A 14 -29.35 -17.41 -8.63
CA ASN A 14 -30.75 -17.29 -8.21
C ASN A 14 -31.08 -16.22 -7.16
N ASP A 15 -31.16 -14.97 -7.57
CA ASP A 15 -31.93 -13.95 -6.86
C ASP A 15 -33.44 -14.28 -6.74
N THR A 16 -33.88 -15.35 -7.43
CA THR A 16 -35.30 -15.76 -7.48
C THR A 16 -35.67 -16.78 -6.44
N LEU A 17 -34.74 -17.37 -5.69
CA LEU A 17 -35.08 -18.34 -4.63
C LEU A 17 -35.56 -17.63 -3.36
N PRO A 18 -36.55 -18.21 -2.65
CA PRO A 18 -37.00 -17.71 -1.38
C PRO A 18 -35.85 -17.56 -0.38
N PRO A 19 -35.90 -16.57 0.54
CA PRO A 19 -34.78 -16.29 1.46
C PRO A 19 -34.41 -17.46 2.38
N TYR A 20 -35.23 -18.49 2.50
CA TYR A 20 -34.99 -19.67 3.33
C TYR A 20 -34.68 -20.94 2.55
N ALA A 21 -34.63 -20.88 1.22
CA ALA A 21 -34.21 -22.03 0.43
C ALA A 21 -32.71 -22.26 0.62
N ASP A 22 -32.29 -23.53 0.58
CA ASP A 22 -30.87 -23.86 0.49
C ASP A 22 -30.33 -23.29 -0.82
N ARG A 23 -29.53 -22.23 -0.70
CA ARG A 23 -28.97 -21.49 -1.79
C ARG A 23 -27.58 -21.99 -2.16
N SER A 24 -27.18 -23.16 -1.67
CA SER A 24 -25.96 -23.78 -2.10
C SER A 24 -26.06 -24.09 -3.60
N PHE A 25 -25.04 -23.71 -4.34
CA PHE A 25 -24.88 -24.23 -5.69
C PHE A 25 -24.71 -25.75 -5.57
N PRO A 26 -25.52 -26.57 -6.22
CA PRO A 26 -25.41 -28.01 -6.07
C PRO A 26 -23.99 -28.47 -6.39
N GLY A 27 -23.28 -28.92 -5.36
CA GLY A 27 -21.96 -29.48 -5.47
C GLY A 27 -20.78 -28.51 -5.28
N VAL A 28 -20.82 -27.28 -5.76
CA VAL A 28 -19.68 -26.35 -5.68
C VAL A 28 -19.54 -25.74 -4.29
N CYS A 29 -18.36 -25.90 -3.67
CA CYS A 29 -18.10 -25.38 -2.34
C CYS A 29 -16.59 -25.24 -2.04
N TRP A 30 -16.28 -24.57 -0.94
CA TRP A 30 -14.94 -24.57 -0.38
C TRP A 30 -14.57 -25.98 0.10
N MET A 31 -13.34 -26.43 -0.24
CA MET A 31 -12.84 -27.76 0.08
C MET A 31 -11.49 -27.66 0.79
N LYS A 32 -11.21 -28.64 1.66
CA LYS A 32 -9.93 -28.82 2.35
C LYS A 32 -9.66 -30.29 2.64
N PRO A 33 -8.44 -30.69 2.98
CA PRO A 33 -8.17 -32.04 3.44
C PRO A 33 -8.89 -32.33 4.75
N GLN A 34 -9.13 -33.58 5.04
CA GLN A 34 -9.64 -34.02 6.33
C GLN A 34 -8.58 -33.77 7.42
N GLY A 35 -8.99 -33.23 8.56
CA GLY A 35 -8.11 -32.92 9.68
C GLY A 35 -7.70 -31.46 9.75
N SER A 36 -6.82 -31.14 10.72
CA SER A 36 -6.24 -29.80 10.92
C SER A 36 -4.87 -29.73 10.25
N THR A 37 -4.63 -28.64 9.54
CA THR A 37 -3.33 -28.41 8.87
C THR A 37 -3.03 -26.94 8.74
N GLN A 38 -1.75 -26.59 8.61
CA GLN A 38 -1.28 -25.24 8.30
C GLN A 38 -1.15 -25.01 6.78
N ALA A 39 -0.93 -26.09 6.02
CA ALA A 39 -0.84 -26.04 4.58
C ALA A 39 -1.31 -27.35 3.94
N PHE A 40 -1.80 -27.29 2.71
CA PHE A 40 -2.22 -28.47 1.96
C PHE A 40 -2.05 -28.25 0.46
N TYR A 41 -2.08 -29.37 -0.26
CA TYR A 41 -2.14 -29.40 -1.71
C TYR A 41 -3.55 -29.79 -2.19
N ALA A 42 -3.95 -29.24 -3.33
CA ALA A 42 -5.14 -29.65 -4.06
C ALA A 42 -4.76 -29.92 -5.52
N ARG A 43 -5.27 -30.98 -6.11
CA ARG A 43 -5.06 -31.30 -7.52
C ARG A 43 -6.34 -31.80 -8.19
N LEU A 44 -6.45 -31.53 -9.47
CA LEU A 44 -7.49 -32.08 -10.33
C LEU A 44 -6.88 -32.51 -11.65
N ARG A 45 -6.99 -33.79 -12.00
CA ARG A 45 -6.63 -34.32 -13.31
C ARG A 45 -7.88 -34.53 -14.15
N PHE A 46 -7.84 -34.09 -15.40
CA PHE A 46 -8.96 -34.16 -16.30
C PHE A 46 -8.48 -34.33 -17.75
N THR A 47 -9.36 -34.83 -18.64
CA THR A 47 -9.06 -35.01 -20.04
C THR A 47 -10.03 -34.20 -20.91
N LEU A 48 -9.50 -33.53 -21.90
CA LEU A 48 -10.29 -32.85 -22.92
C LEU A 48 -10.19 -33.61 -24.27
N ASN A 49 -11.32 -33.76 -24.94
CA ASN A 49 -11.37 -34.45 -26.22
C ASN A 49 -11.17 -33.53 -27.44
N GLU A 50 -11.36 -32.23 -27.22
CA GLU A 50 -11.24 -31.22 -28.25
C GLU A 50 -10.66 -29.92 -27.67
N LYS A 51 -10.16 -29.03 -28.54
CA LYS A 51 -9.68 -27.71 -28.18
C LYS A 51 -10.82 -26.91 -27.56
N THR A 52 -10.61 -26.40 -26.35
CA THR A 52 -11.67 -25.86 -25.52
C THR A 52 -11.21 -24.63 -24.77
N THR A 53 -12.06 -23.62 -24.67
CA THR A 53 -11.85 -22.45 -23.79
C THR A 53 -12.58 -22.66 -22.47
N ILE A 54 -11.88 -22.55 -21.36
CA ILE A 54 -12.41 -22.70 -20.02
C ILE A 54 -12.34 -21.36 -19.30
N ARG A 55 -13.48 -20.94 -18.70
CA ARG A 55 -13.54 -19.83 -17.74
C ARG A 55 -13.66 -20.38 -16.35
N PHE A 56 -12.81 -19.88 -15.45
CA PHE A 56 -12.84 -20.30 -14.05
C PHE A 56 -12.50 -19.17 -13.08
N HIS A 57 -12.93 -19.36 -11.83
CA HIS A 57 -12.80 -18.44 -10.73
C HIS A 57 -12.16 -19.17 -9.57
N VAL A 58 -11.15 -18.55 -8.97
CA VAL A 58 -10.35 -19.21 -7.92
C VAL A 58 -10.12 -18.32 -6.72
N SER A 59 -10.14 -18.92 -5.54
CA SER A 59 -9.77 -18.28 -4.29
C SER A 59 -9.21 -19.30 -3.31
N GLY A 60 -8.48 -18.81 -2.31
CA GLY A 60 -7.94 -19.63 -1.23
C GLY A 60 -8.02 -18.90 0.10
N ASP A 61 -8.22 -19.64 1.15
CA ASP A 61 -8.19 -19.09 2.49
C ASP A 61 -6.99 -19.67 3.22
N ARG A 62 -5.98 -18.96 3.29
CA ARG A 62 -5.62 -17.55 3.42
C ARG A 62 -4.78 -17.09 2.23
N TRP A 63 -3.90 -17.95 1.76
CA TRP A 63 -3.05 -17.75 0.60
C TRP A 63 -3.02 -19.04 -0.23
N PHE A 64 -2.94 -18.89 -1.53
CA PHE A 64 -2.77 -20.00 -2.46
C PHE A 64 -1.89 -19.61 -3.63
N ASP A 65 -1.23 -20.58 -4.25
CA ASP A 65 -0.76 -20.51 -5.63
C ASP A 65 -1.40 -21.63 -6.45
N LEU A 66 -1.68 -21.33 -7.73
CA LEU A 66 -2.31 -22.24 -8.67
C LEU A 66 -1.41 -22.43 -9.89
N ARG A 67 -1.30 -23.67 -10.32
CA ARG A 67 -0.61 -24.09 -11.53
C ARG A 67 -1.54 -24.88 -12.42
N LEU A 68 -1.30 -24.81 -13.74
CA LEU A 68 -1.91 -25.66 -14.75
C LEU A 68 -0.79 -26.29 -15.57
N ASP A 69 -0.76 -27.62 -15.67
CA ASP A 69 0.29 -28.40 -16.35
C ASP A 69 1.70 -27.98 -15.91
N GLY A 70 1.88 -27.75 -14.60
CA GLY A 70 3.12 -27.28 -13.99
C GLY A 70 3.42 -25.79 -14.16
N GLN A 71 2.72 -25.07 -15.04
CA GLN A 71 2.91 -23.64 -15.26
C GLN A 71 2.19 -22.80 -14.21
N PHE A 72 2.88 -21.83 -13.60
CA PHE A 72 2.28 -20.90 -12.64
C PHE A 72 1.21 -20.03 -13.32
N ILE A 73 0.04 -19.97 -12.70
CA ILE A 73 -1.11 -19.19 -13.15
C ILE A 73 -1.24 -17.92 -12.33
N THR A 74 -1.47 -18.08 -11.04
CA THR A 74 -1.76 -17.00 -10.11
C THR A 74 -1.44 -17.39 -8.69
N ASP A 75 -1.36 -16.40 -7.83
CA ASP A 75 -1.45 -16.54 -6.38
C ASP A 75 -2.42 -15.50 -5.80
N GLY A 76 -2.81 -15.71 -4.58
CA GLY A 76 -3.74 -14.80 -3.93
C GLY A 76 -4.32 -15.36 -2.63
N PRO A 77 -5.51 -14.92 -2.27
CA PRO A 77 -6.41 -14.00 -2.95
C PRO A 77 -5.93 -12.54 -2.90
N GLU A 78 -6.52 -11.70 -3.73
CA GLU A 78 -6.38 -10.23 -3.59
C GLU A 78 -6.78 -9.83 -2.17
N CYS A 79 -5.92 -9.06 -1.48
CA CYS A 79 -6.11 -8.67 -0.09
C CYS A 79 -7.44 -7.90 0.10
N SER A 80 -8.28 -8.39 1.00
CA SER A 80 -9.54 -7.77 1.39
C SER A 80 -9.87 -8.17 2.83
N ASP A 81 -11.02 -7.75 3.35
CA ASP A 81 -11.45 -8.14 4.69
C ASP A 81 -12.16 -9.51 4.72
N SER A 82 -12.42 -10.02 5.92
CA SER A 82 -13.08 -11.32 6.09
C SER A 82 -14.55 -11.33 5.68
N ALA A 83 -15.20 -10.18 5.55
CA ALA A 83 -16.57 -10.06 5.09
C ALA A 83 -16.67 -9.93 3.56
N HIS A 84 -15.61 -9.46 2.91
CA HIS A 84 -15.56 -9.20 1.47
C HIS A 84 -14.37 -9.96 0.86
N TRP A 85 -14.54 -11.27 0.62
CA TRP A 85 -13.47 -12.13 0.15
C TRP A 85 -13.32 -12.05 -1.38
N CYS A 86 -12.09 -11.98 -1.89
CA CYS A 86 -11.86 -11.84 -3.32
C CYS A 86 -11.61 -13.19 -4.01
N TYR A 87 -12.17 -13.36 -5.22
CA TYR A 87 -11.80 -14.41 -6.17
C TYR A 87 -11.24 -13.80 -7.45
N SER A 88 -10.27 -14.49 -8.05
CA SER A 88 -9.68 -14.11 -9.34
C SER A 88 -10.30 -14.93 -10.49
N SER A 89 -10.49 -14.31 -11.66
CA SER A 89 -11.16 -14.89 -12.81
C SER A 89 -10.19 -15.05 -13.99
N PHE A 90 -10.21 -16.21 -14.64
CA PHE A 90 -9.30 -16.56 -15.73
C PHE A 90 -10.03 -17.22 -16.89
N GLU A 91 -9.55 -16.95 -18.10
CA GLU A 91 -9.93 -17.62 -19.31
C GLU A 91 -8.69 -18.27 -19.93
N GLU A 92 -8.80 -19.57 -20.25
CA GLU A 92 -7.71 -20.33 -20.85
C GLU A 92 -8.20 -21.22 -21.97
N GLU A 93 -7.45 -21.24 -23.05
CA GLU A 93 -7.64 -22.12 -24.17
C GLU A 93 -6.74 -23.34 -24.01
N LEU A 94 -7.33 -24.53 -23.87
CA LEU A 94 -6.62 -25.78 -23.67
C LEU A 94 -6.76 -26.66 -24.90
N MET A 95 -5.70 -27.40 -25.23
CA MET A 95 -5.67 -28.37 -26.33
C MET A 95 -6.26 -29.70 -25.84
N PRO A 96 -6.67 -30.60 -26.78
CA PRO A 96 -7.05 -31.96 -26.39
C PRO A 96 -5.93 -32.68 -25.69
N GLY A 97 -6.24 -33.44 -24.65
CA GLY A 97 -5.25 -34.20 -23.88
C GLY A 97 -5.53 -34.23 -22.36
N GLU A 98 -4.58 -34.75 -21.62
CA GLU A 98 -4.60 -34.76 -20.16
C GLU A 98 -4.07 -33.46 -19.61
N HIS A 99 -4.76 -32.92 -18.60
CA HIS A 99 -4.42 -31.67 -17.91
C HIS A 99 -4.46 -31.87 -16.42
N GLU A 100 -3.67 -31.06 -15.69
CA GLU A 100 -3.65 -31.03 -14.23
C GLU A 100 -3.71 -29.61 -13.73
N PHE A 101 -4.73 -29.28 -12.91
CA PHE A 101 -4.66 -28.17 -11.98
C PHE A 101 -3.99 -28.65 -10.68
N PHE A 102 -2.99 -27.90 -10.22
CA PHE A 102 -2.32 -28.11 -8.96
C PHE A 102 -2.27 -26.82 -8.16
N ALA A 103 -2.74 -26.85 -6.90
CA ALA A 103 -2.70 -25.70 -6.02
C ALA A 103 -2.02 -26.04 -4.68
N ARG A 104 -1.29 -25.10 -4.17
CA ARG A 104 -0.74 -25.10 -2.81
C ARG A 104 -1.49 -24.03 -2.00
N ILE A 105 -2.01 -24.42 -0.84
CA ILE A 105 -2.83 -23.55 0.01
C ILE A 105 -2.22 -23.48 1.40
N VAL A 106 -2.18 -22.27 1.97
CA VAL A 106 -1.72 -22.03 3.34
C VAL A 106 -2.90 -21.57 4.19
N MET A 107 -3.18 -22.36 5.25
CA MET A 107 -4.26 -22.15 6.21
C MET A 107 -3.68 -21.90 7.60
N LEU A 108 -3.21 -20.70 7.88
CA LEU A 108 -2.62 -20.39 9.18
C LEU A 108 -3.70 -20.38 10.30
N PRO A 109 -3.48 -21.02 11.44
CA PRO A 109 -4.35 -20.93 12.59
C PRO A 109 -4.42 -19.48 13.10
N ALA A 110 -5.49 -19.16 13.83
CA ALA A 110 -5.77 -17.77 14.27
C ALA A 110 -4.61 -17.14 15.06
N LYS A 111 -3.92 -17.93 15.90
CA LYS A 111 -2.76 -17.47 16.69
C LYS A 111 -1.52 -17.11 15.86
N LEU A 112 -1.47 -17.58 14.61
CA LEU A 112 -0.36 -17.35 13.69
C LEU A 112 -0.73 -16.33 12.59
N LYS A 113 -1.85 -15.64 12.72
CA LYS A 113 -2.31 -14.70 11.69
C LYS A 113 -1.39 -13.48 11.62
N PRO A 114 -0.65 -13.27 10.50
CA PRO A 114 -0.10 -11.96 10.21
C PRO A 114 -1.21 -10.92 10.19
N TRP A 115 -0.95 -9.72 10.62
CA TRP A 115 -1.96 -8.67 10.69
C TRP A 115 -2.60 -8.36 9.33
N ASN A 116 -1.86 -8.54 8.24
CA ASN A 116 -2.34 -8.31 6.88
C ASN A 116 -2.99 -9.53 6.22
N ALA A 117 -3.17 -10.63 6.96
CA ALA A 117 -3.76 -11.85 6.43
C ALA A 117 -5.05 -12.19 7.17
N MET A 118 -6.16 -12.05 6.47
CA MET A 118 -7.49 -12.38 6.94
C MET A 118 -7.84 -13.83 6.56
N GLY A 119 -8.59 -14.55 7.35
CA GLY A 119 -8.98 -15.92 7.01
C GLY A 119 -10.06 -16.49 7.92
N GLY A 120 -10.90 -17.34 7.36
CA GLY A 120 -12.04 -18.00 8.02
C GLY A 120 -11.90 -19.52 8.14
N ASN A 121 -10.79 -20.12 7.68
CA ASN A 121 -10.56 -21.57 7.58
C ASN A 121 -11.48 -22.28 6.58
N CYS A 122 -11.82 -21.58 5.47
CA CYS A 122 -12.69 -22.11 4.41
C CYS A 122 -11.96 -23.13 3.52
N GLY A 123 -10.69 -22.93 3.20
CA GLY A 123 -9.89 -23.84 2.36
C GLY A 123 -9.61 -23.31 0.97
N PHE A 124 -9.86 -24.13 -0.05
CA PHE A 124 -9.66 -23.82 -1.46
C PHE A 124 -11.00 -23.81 -2.19
N PHE A 125 -11.18 -22.84 -3.07
CA PHE A 125 -12.37 -22.67 -3.90
C PHE A 125 -11.95 -22.52 -5.36
N PHE A 126 -12.53 -23.37 -6.21
CA PHE A 126 -12.38 -23.32 -7.66
C PHE A 126 -13.75 -23.53 -8.30
N PHE A 127 -14.18 -22.62 -9.12
CA PHE A 127 -15.44 -22.67 -9.84
C PHE A 127 -15.18 -22.50 -11.35
N ALA A 128 -15.56 -23.49 -12.14
CA ALA A 128 -15.55 -23.38 -13.60
C ALA A 128 -16.99 -23.12 -14.10
N GLU A 129 -17.12 -22.20 -15.06
CA GLU A 129 -18.41 -21.90 -15.69
C GLU A 129 -18.90 -23.09 -16.55
N ALA A 130 -20.19 -23.11 -16.83
CA ALA A 130 -20.77 -24.13 -17.71
C ALA A 130 -20.10 -24.12 -19.11
N PRO A 131 -19.89 -25.27 -19.72
CA PRO A 131 -20.37 -26.60 -19.31
C PRO A 131 -19.46 -27.38 -18.37
N PHE A 132 -18.39 -26.76 -17.86
CA PHE A 132 -17.32 -27.44 -17.12
C PHE A 132 -17.53 -27.46 -15.58
N THR A 133 -18.65 -26.93 -15.09
CA THR A 133 -18.94 -26.81 -13.66
C THR A 133 -18.80 -28.15 -12.92
N GLU A 134 -19.45 -29.22 -13.42
CA GLU A 134 -19.45 -30.54 -12.79
C GLU A 134 -18.07 -31.24 -12.92
N LEU A 135 -17.32 -30.94 -13.97
CA LEU A 135 -16.02 -31.57 -14.22
C LEU A 135 -14.90 -30.95 -13.38
N LEU A 136 -14.89 -29.61 -13.24
CA LEU A 136 -13.73 -28.88 -12.76
C LEU A 136 -13.93 -28.18 -11.42
N SER A 137 -15.17 -27.95 -10.94
CA SER A 137 -15.37 -27.16 -9.73
C SER A 137 -15.08 -27.96 -8.45
N THR A 138 -14.59 -27.30 -7.40
CA THR A 138 -14.42 -27.93 -6.09
C THR A 138 -15.75 -28.36 -5.51
N GLY A 139 -15.82 -29.60 -5.00
CA GLY A 139 -17.02 -30.21 -4.46
C GLY A 139 -17.88 -30.95 -5.51
N ALA A 140 -17.76 -30.63 -6.80
CA ALA A 140 -18.44 -31.33 -7.90
C ALA A 140 -17.44 -32.21 -8.69
N GLY A 141 -16.33 -31.65 -9.13
CA GLY A 141 -15.26 -32.36 -9.83
C GLY A 141 -14.41 -33.25 -8.91
N ALA A 142 -13.59 -34.09 -9.51
CA ALA A 142 -12.78 -35.11 -8.83
C ALA A 142 -11.50 -34.52 -8.20
N TRP A 143 -11.62 -33.41 -7.49
CA TRP A 143 -10.50 -32.83 -6.76
C TRP A 143 -10.00 -33.76 -5.65
N GLU A 144 -8.68 -33.88 -5.57
CA GLU A 144 -7.96 -34.59 -4.53
C GLU A 144 -7.18 -33.60 -3.65
N PHE A 145 -7.10 -33.91 -2.37
CA PHE A 145 -6.45 -33.06 -1.36
C PHE A 145 -5.45 -33.87 -0.54
N ALA A 146 -4.31 -33.25 -0.19
CA ALA A 146 -3.30 -33.85 0.66
C ALA A 146 -2.74 -32.82 1.65
N ILE A 147 -2.53 -33.21 2.90
CA ILE A 147 -1.86 -32.36 3.90
C ILE A 147 -0.40 -32.16 3.47
N ALA A 148 0.04 -30.93 3.35
CA ALA A 148 1.43 -30.58 3.07
C ALA A 148 2.25 -30.57 4.37
N ARG A 149 2.81 -31.69 4.75
CA ARG A 149 3.71 -31.83 5.93
C ARG A 149 5.08 -31.23 5.67
N SER A 150 5.43 -31.07 4.41
CA SER A 150 6.66 -30.40 3.96
C SER A 150 6.65 -28.88 4.20
N ILE A 151 5.51 -28.29 4.60
CA ILE A 151 5.37 -26.86 4.90
C ILE A 151 4.93 -26.69 6.34
N VAL A 152 5.82 -26.14 7.17
CA VAL A 152 5.55 -25.89 8.58
C VAL A 152 5.76 -24.43 8.92
N PHE A 153 4.83 -23.86 9.65
CA PHE A 153 4.97 -22.53 10.24
C PHE A 153 5.19 -22.69 11.74
N PRO A 154 6.43 -22.47 12.25
CA PRO A 154 6.75 -22.62 13.66
C PRO A 154 5.86 -21.76 14.55
N GLU A 155 5.45 -22.27 15.70
CA GLU A 155 4.62 -21.52 16.67
C GLU A 155 5.45 -20.55 17.50
N ASP A 156 6.72 -20.84 17.70
CA ASP A 156 7.67 -20.01 18.43
C ASP A 156 8.61 -19.31 17.43
N TYR A 157 8.33 -18.04 17.16
CA TYR A 157 9.17 -17.18 16.32
C TYR A 157 10.13 -16.33 17.15
N GLY A 158 10.22 -16.57 18.45
CA GLY A 158 10.97 -15.73 19.38
C GLY A 158 10.34 -14.33 19.55
N LYS A 159 11.17 -13.33 19.87
CA LYS A 159 10.73 -11.93 20.12
C LYS A 159 10.23 -11.19 18.87
N ALA A 160 9.93 -11.89 17.77
CA ALA A 160 9.54 -11.33 16.49
C ALA A 160 8.06 -10.89 16.42
N VAL A 161 7.49 -10.40 17.51
CA VAL A 161 6.10 -9.90 17.57
C VAL A 161 5.85 -8.81 16.52
N TYR A 162 6.83 -7.99 16.23
CA TYR A 162 6.76 -6.96 15.19
C TYR A 162 6.83 -7.50 13.75
N ARG A 163 7.16 -8.79 13.56
CA ARG A 163 7.30 -9.43 12.24
C ARG A 163 6.07 -10.22 11.81
N LEU A 164 5.02 -10.28 12.62
CA LEU A 164 3.80 -11.03 12.29
C LEU A 164 3.10 -10.49 11.04
N ALA A 165 3.26 -9.20 10.75
CA ALA A 165 2.71 -8.58 9.56
C ALA A 165 3.43 -8.99 8.26
N THR A 166 4.75 -9.27 8.33
CA THR A 166 5.58 -9.55 7.15
C THR A 166 5.49 -11.01 6.64
N GLY A 167 4.59 -11.79 7.20
CA GLY A 167 4.50 -13.22 6.95
C GLY A 167 5.48 -14.01 7.84
N ILE A 168 4.97 -15.07 8.41
CA ILE A 168 5.68 -15.95 9.31
C ILE A 168 6.78 -16.68 8.56
N PRO A 169 7.99 -16.88 9.13
CA PRO A 169 9.00 -17.76 8.56
C PRO A 169 8.43 -19.16 8.37
N ALA A 170 8.58 -19.71 7.18
CA ALA A 170 8.19 -21.08 6.89
C ALA A 170 9.42 -21.99 6.96
N GLU A 171 9.23 -23.22 7.41
CA GLU A 171 10.13 -24.35 7.17
C GLU A 171 9.60 -25.15 5.99
N LEU A 172 10.43 -25.31 4.96
CA LEU A 172 10.11 -25.89 3.67
C LEU A 172 11.01 -27.11 3.43
N ASN A 173 10.50 -28.32 3.66
CA ASN A 173 11.25 -29.56 3.45
C ASN A 173 11.13 -30.01 1.99
N VAL A 174 12.16 -29.72 1.19
CA VAL A 174 12.16 -30.01 -0.25
C VAL A 174 12.13 -31.49 -0.57
N SER A 175 12.81 -32.32 0.23
CA SER A 175 12.84 -33.78 0.06
C SER A 175 11.50 -34.44 0.39
N LEU A 176 10.81 -33.90 1.40
CA LEU A 176 9.48 -34.37 1.78
C LEU A 176 8.41 -33.97 0.78
N ALA A 177 8.47 -32.74 0.27
CA ALA A 177 7.54 -32.26 -0.76
C ALA A 177 7.58 -33.15 -2.01
N GLU A 178 8.77 -33.51 -2.47
CA GLU A 178 8.96 -34.39 -3.64
C GLU A 178 8.32 -35.78 -3.40
N LYS A 179 8.45 -36.32 -2.18
CA LYS A 179 7.80 -37.58 -1.81
C LYS A 179 6.29 -37.46 -1.72
N GLU A 180 5.79 -36.40 -1.11
CA GLU A 180 4.35 -36.13 -0.96
C GLU A 180 3.65 -36.00 -2.33
N TRP A 181 4.27 -35.33 -3.29
CA TRP A 181 3.66 -35.15 -4.62
C TRP A 181 3.51 -36.46 -5.36
N ASN A 182 4.43 -37.44 -5.14
CA ASN A 182 4.44 -38.73 -5.81
C ASN A 182 3.70 -39.84 -5.05
N ASP A 183 3.37 -39.64 -3.77
CA ASP A 183 2.67 -40.59 -2.92
C ASP A 183 1.17 -40.56 -3.19
N SER A 184 0.65 -41.60 -3.88
CA SER A 184 -0.80 -41.68 -4.20
C SER A 184 -1.66 -41.90 -2.95
N ASP A 185 -1.15 -42.44 -1.87
CA ASP A 185 -1.95 -42.86 -0.72
C ASP A 185 -2.36 -41.71 0.19
N ILE A 186 -1.68 -40.55 0.09
CA ILE A 186 -2.04 -39.38 0.87
C ILE A 186 -3.16 -38.53 0.27
N TRP A 187 -3.49 -38.76 -1.02
CA TRP A 187 -4.50 -38.00 -1.75
C TRP A 187 -5.90 -38.56 -1.54
N ASN A 188 -6.86 -37.70 -1.24
CA ASN A 188 -8.27 -38.07 -1.04
C ASN A 188 -9.21 -36.95 -1.45
N GLY A 189 -10.51 -37.23 -1.55
CA GLY A 189 -11.52 -36.29 -2.01
C GLY A 189 -11.77 -35.09 -1.06
N GLY A 190 -11.04 -35.02 0.06
CA GLY A 190 -11.19 -33.92 1.01
C GLY A 190 -12.55 -33.85 1.71
N VAL A 191 -12.78 -32.74 2.41
CA VAL A 191 -14.03 -32.42 3.09
C VAL A 191 -14.43 -30.97 2.85
N LYS A 192 -15.70 -30.68 2.99
CA LYS A 192 -16.21 -29.30 2.91
C LYS A 192 -15.58 -28.44 4.00
N GLY A 193 -15.05 -27.28 3.62
CA GLY A 193 -14.48 -26.30 4.54
C GLY A 193 -15.54 -25.63 5.42
N ALA A 194 -15.11 -25.03 6.52
CA ALA A 194 -16.00 -24.22 7.35
C ALA A 194 -16.60 -23.09 6.52
N GLY A 195 -17.91 -22.92 6.55
CA GLY A 195 -18.59 -21.92 5.72
C GLY A 195 -18.73 -22.30 4.26
N ALA A 196 -18.54 -23.58 3.90
CA ALA A 196 -18.62 -24.10 2.54
C ALA A 196 -19.86 -23.65 1.76
N TYR A 197 -20.96 -23.42 2.46
CA TYR A 197 -22.21 -22.93 1.88
C TYR A 197 -22.33 -21.40 1.85
N SER A 198 -21.43 -20.69 2.48
CA SER A 198 -21.56 -19.25 2.72
C SER A 198 -21.06 -18.40 1.58
N ALA A 199 -20.11 -18.87 0.78
CA ALA A 199 -19.61 -18.13 -0.37
C ALA A 199 -20.73 -17.73 -1.35
N LEU A 200 -21.77 -18.56 -1.44
CA LEU A 200 -22.90 -18.37 -2.34
C LEU A 200 -24.10 -17.69 -1.68
N ASN A 201 -24.16 -17.69 -0.35
CA ASN A 201 -25.31 -17.19 0.44
C ASN A 201 -25.02 -15.90 1.23
N ALA A 202 -23.83 -15.40 1.17
CA ALA A 202 -23.32 -14.39 2.12
C ALA A 202 -23.92 -13.00 1.97
N ARG A 203 -24.72 -12.74 0.95
CA ARG A 203 -25.23 -11.38 0.70
C ARG A 203 -26.28 -10.89 1.69
N HIS A 204 -26.87 -11.76 2.51
CA HIS A 204 -28.06 -11.38 3.27
C HIS A 204 -28.01 -11.55 4.77
N PHE A 205 -27.23 -12.47 5.35
CA PHE A 205 -27.27 -12.71 6.79
C PHE A 205 -25.94 -13.17 7.38
N SER A 206 -25.36 -12.31 8.21
CA SER A 206 -24.34 -12.66 9.20
C SER A 206 -22.87 -12.78 8.72
N ASN A 207 -22.00 -12.86 9.64
CA ASN A 207 -20.56 -13.10 9.78
C ASN A 207 -19.84 -14.01 8.71
N ARG A 208 -20.37 -14.14 7.51
CA ARG A 208 -19.85 -15.00 6.46
C ARG A 208 -19.34 -14.16 5.28
N PRO A 209 -18.19 -14.49 4.70
CA PRO A 209 -17.60 -13.70 3.64
C PRO A 209 -18.49 -13.63 2.39
N CYS A 210 -18.70 -12.42 1.90
CA CYS A 210 -19.23 -12.18 0.56
C CYS A 210 -18.10 -12.37 -0.45
N MET A 211 -18.29 -13.25 -1.43
CA MET A 211 -17.34 -13.41 -2.52
C MET A 211 -17.48 -12.27 -3.53
N LEU A 212 -16.41 -11.49 -3.71
CA LEU A 212 -16.34 -10.38 -4.65
C LEU A 212 -15.31 -10.68 -5.75
N PRO A 213 -15.53 -10.23 -6.99
CA PRO A 213 -14.51 -10.30 -8.02
C PRO A 213 -13.30 -9.45 -7.63
N ALA A 214 -12.11 -10.00 -7.76
CA ALA A 214 -10.87 -9.24 -7.64
C ALA A 214 -10.80 -8.18 -8.74
N ARG A 215 -10.31 -6.99 -8.40
CA ARG A 215 -10.36 -5.80 -9.27
C ARG A 215 -9.00 -5.34 -9.75
N LEU A 216 -7.95 -5.85 -9.12
CA LEU A 216 -6.58 -5.48 -9.44
C LEU A 216 -5.98 -6.42 -10.48
N PRO A 217 -5.00 -5.97 -11.25
CA PRO A 217 -4.25 -6.84 -12.14
C PRO A 217 -3.46 -7.88 -11.33
N GLU A 218 -2.99 -8.94 -12.01
CA GLU A 218 -2.05 -9.87 -11.41
C GLU A 218 -0.80 -9.12 -10.90
N GLN A 219 -0.31 -9.52 -9.73
CA GLN A 219 0.94 -8.99 -9.20
C GLN A 219 2.08 -9.29 -10.16
N LEU A 220 3.00 -8.34 -10.34
CA LEU A 220 4.20 -8.58 -11.11
C LEU A 220 4.91 -9.83 -10.59
N ARG A 221 5.27 -10.71 -11.50
CA ARG A 221 6.13 -11.87 -11.26
C ARG A 221 7.23 -11.88 -12.30
N LYS A 222 8.34 -11.22 -11.98
CA LYS A 222 9.48 -11.05 -12.88
C LYS A 222 10.73 -11.61 -12.24
N LYS A 223 11.51 -12.39 -12.99
CA LYS A 223 12.79 -12.88 -12.52
C LYS A 223 13.76 -11.72 -12.29
N ILE A 224 14.32 -11.64 -11.08
CA ILE A 224 15.41 -10.70 -10.78
C ILE A 224 16.70 -11.23 -11.44
N PRO A 225 17.41 -10.42 -12.24
CA PRO A 225 18.59 -10.86 -12.97
C PRO A 225 19.83 -10.89 -12.05
N ILE A 226 19.79 -11.77 -11.04
CA ILE A 226 20.92 -12.02 -10.16
C ILE A 226 21.30 -13.51 -10.25
N GLU A 227 22.58 -13.78 -10.31
CA GLU A 227 23.12 -15.15 -10.20
C GLU A 227 23.63 -15.35 -8.78
N LEU A 228 23.00 -16.30 -8.09
CA LEU A 228 23.45 -16.73 -6.77
C LEU A 228 24.42 -17.90 -6.95
N PRO A 229 25.60 -17.87 -6.30
CA PRO A 229 26.60 -18.91 -6.47
C PRO A 229 26.09 -20.25 -5.92
N SER A 230 26.39 -21.35 -6.60
CA SER A 230 26.26 -22.67 -6.01
C SER A 230 27.31 -22.83 -4.90
N VAL A 231 26.88 -23.38 -3.74
CA VAL A 231 27.74 -23.55 -2.58
C VAL A 231 27.58 -24.97 -2.04
N THR A 232 28.71 -25.68 -1.90
CA THR A 232 28.77 -26.96 -1.21
C THR A 232 29.35 -26.76 0.19
N VAL A 233 28.58 -27.10 1.21
CA VAL A 233 29.03 -27.03 2.60
C VAL A 233 29.28 -28.48 3.11
N PRO A 234 30.50 -28.82 3.53
CA PRO A 234 30.85 -30.16 4.07
C PRO A 234 30.02 -30.51 5.29
N ALA A 235 29.88 -31.79 5.56
CA ALA A 235 29.16 -32.32 6.72
C ALA A 235 29.56 -31.63 8.03
N GLY A 236 28.60 -31.18 8.80
CA GLY A 236 28.77 -30.50 10.09
C GLY A 236 29.29 -29.05 10.03
N GLU A 237 29.58 -28.54 8.85
CA GLU A 237 30.06 -27.16 8.67
C GLU A 237 28.93 -26.17 8.44
N LYS A 238 29.24 -24.87 8.56
CA LYS A 238 28.35 -23.76 8.34
C LYS A 238 28.94 -22.80 7.33
N PHE A 239 28.07 -22.12 6.61
CA PHE A 239 28.42 -21.07 5.66
C PHE A 239 27.47 -19.90 5.81
N GLU A 240 27.98 -18.68 5.72
CA GLU A 240 27.18 -17.45 5.68
C GLU A 240 27.71 -16.52 4.61
N LYS A 241 26.79 -15.87 3.90
CA LYS A 241 27.10 -14.83 2.92
C LYS A 241 26.00 -13.79 2.84
N ILE A 242 26.40 -12.53 2.77
CA ILE A 242 25.52 -11.38 2.48
C ILE A 242 25.79 -10.89 1.07
N ILE A 243 24.74 -10.65 0.30
CA ILE A 243 24.82 -10.32 -1.14
C ILE A 243 23.97 -9.08 -1.38
N ASP A 244 24.54 -8.03 -1.96
CA ASP A 244 23.81 -6.82 -2.34
C ASP A 244 23.05 -7.06 -3.66
N LEU A 245 21.73 -6.84 -3.64
CA LEU A 245 20.86 -6.88 -4.83
C LEU A 245 21.04 -5.66 -5.75
N GLY A 246 21.80 -4.64 -5.30
CA GLY A 246 21.93 -3.36 -5.99
C GLY A 246 20.73 -2.42 -5.79
N THR A 247 19.55 -2.96 -5.55
CA THR A 247 18.34 -2.19 -5.29
C THR A 247 17.42 -2.93 -4.29
N TYR A 248 16.59 -2.19 -3.61
CA TYR A 248 15.55 -2.75 -2.73
C TYR A 248 14.49 -3.46 -3.56
N CYS A 249 14.13 -4.68 -3.18
CA CYS A 249 13.12 -5.50 -3.85
C CYS A 249 12.23 -6.24 -2.85
N CYS A 250 10.95 -6.40 -3.23
CA CYS A 250 10.07 -7.42 -2.68
C CYS A 250 10.15 -8.65 -3.58
N PHE A 251 10.46 -9.83 -3.03
CA PHE A 251 10.66 -11.04 -3.83
C PHE A 251 10.21 -12.32 -3.15
N GLN A 252 9.79 -13.29 -3.94
CA GLN A 252 9.71 -14.69 -3.54
C GLN A 252 10.96 -15.43 -4.02
N ALA A 253 11.44 -16.39 -3.23
CA ALA A 253 12.61 -17.20 -3.54
C ALA A 253 12.22 -18.66 -3.81
N GLU A 254 12.62 -19.17 -4.95
CA GLU A 254 12.52 -20.58 -5.33
C GLU A 254 13.92 -21.21 -5.21
N VAL A 255 14.13 -21.90 -4.10
CA VAL A 255 15.45 -22.43 -3.69
C VAL A 255 15.57 -23.89 -4.08
N ARG A 256 16.73 -24.28 -4.63
CA ARG A 256 17.08 -25.64 -5.03
C ARG A 256 18.23 -26.16 -4.17
N LEU A 257 18.01 -27.33 -3.57
CA LEU A 257 18.94 -27.97 -2.64
C LEU A 257 19.13 -29.43 -2.98
N SER A 258 20.31 -29.97 -2.62
CA SER A 258 20.58 -31.41 -2.54
C SER A 258 21.48 -31.74 -1.37
N GLY A 259 21.48 -33.01 -0.91
CA GLY A 259 22.26 -33.50 0.21
C GLY A 259 21.49 -33.55 1.53
N SER A 260 22.10 -33.09 2.64
CA SER A 260 21.46 -33.08 3.95
C SER A 260 21.85 -31.84 4.75
N GLY A 261 20.83 -31.01 5.11
CA GLY A 261 21.07 -29.78 5.86
C GLY A 261 19.92 -28.77 5.82
N LYS A 262 20.21 -27.59 6.31
CA LYS A 262 19.26 -26.47 6.38
C LYS A 262 19.85 -25.23 5.73
N VAL A 263 19.02 -24.53 4.98
CA VAL A 263 19.36 -23.23 4.36
C VAL A 263 18.35 -22.20 4.82
N ARG A 264 18.80 -21.18 5.56
CA ARG A 264 18.03 -19.97 5.80
C ARG A 264 18.35 -18.97 4.70
N PHE A 265 17.32 -18.53 4.02
CA PHE A 265 17.43 -17.58 2.92
C PHE A 265 16.37 -16.48 3.05
N GLY A 266 16.82 -15.23 2.92
CA GLY A 266 15.93 -14.10 3.06
C GLY A 266 16.63 -12.78 2.80
N ALA A 267 16.11 -11.70 3.39
CA ALA A 267 16.64 -10.36 3.18
C ALA A 267 16.70 -9.54 4.46
N THR A 268 17.60 -8.56 4.45
CA THR A 268 17.62 -7.44 5.39
C THR A 268 17.64 -6.10 4.64
N GLU A 269 17.19 -5.05 5.31
CA GLU A 269 17.28 -3.69 4.77
C GLU A 269 18.70 -3.14 4.86
N ALA A 270 19.38 -3.39 5.99
CA ALA A 270 20.72 -2.91 6.28
C ALA A 270 21.47 -3.82 7.24
N LEU A 271 22.77 -3.73 7.25
CA LEU A 271 23.60 -4.12 8.38
C LEU A 271 23.75 -2.95 9.35
N CYS A 272 24.22 -3.22 10.57
CA CYS A 272 24.38 -2.26 11.64
C CYS A 272 25.81 -2.22 12.16
N GLU A 273 26.17 -1.12 12.83
CA GLU A 273 27.38 -1.03 13.62
C GLU A 273 27.33 -2.04 14.78
N PHE A 274 28.50 -2.54 15.22
CA PHE A 274 28.59 -3.46 16.36
C PHE A 274 28.27 -2.76 17.69
N GLU A 275 28.55 -1.45 17.76
CA GLU A 275 28.24 -0.64 18.95
C GLU A 275 26.76 -0.22 18.96
N SER A 276 26.17 -0.19 20.14
CA SER A 276 24.83 0.31 20.36
C SER A 276 24.84 1.64 21.14
N ASP A 277 23.79 2.44 20.97
CA ASP A 277 23.57 3.60 21.82
C ASP A 277 23.16 3.22 23.25
N ALA A 278 22.94 4.21 24.11
CA ALA A 278 22.55 4.00 25.51
C ALA A 278 21.20 3.26 25.68
N ASN A 279 20.37 3.17 24.62
CA ASN A 279 19.10 2.46 24.60
C ASN A 279 19.23 1.05 23.97
N GLY A 280 20.43 0.63 23.58
CA GLY A 280 20.68 -0.64 22.90
C GLY A 280 20.33 -0.61 21.42
N TRP A 281 20.18 0.55 20.80
CA TRP A 281 19.91 0.68 19.38
C TRP A 281 21.22 0.73 18.57
N HIS A 282 21.32 -0.10 17.56
CA HIS A 282 22.48 -0.15 16.66
C HIS A 282 22.21 0.72 15.43
N LYS A 283 23.13 1.61 15.10
CA LYS A 283 23.04 2.43 13.90
C LYS A 283 23.19 1.60 12.63
N LYS A 284 22.41 1.92 11.63
CA LYS A 284 22.52 1.29 10.32
C LYS A 284 23.74 1.83 9.56
N VAL A 285 24.52 0.95 8.94
CA VAL A 285 25.61 1.34 8.02
C VAL A 285 25.08 1.64 6.62
N ALA A 286 25.93 2.12 5.73
CA ALA A 286 25.56 2.33 4.33
C ALA A 286 25.08 1.02 3.67
N ARG A 287 24.03 1.11 2.82
CA ARG A 287 23.27 -0.07 2.31
C ARG A 287 23.99 -0.85 1.22
N ASN A 288 25.22 -0.51 0.92
CA ASN A 288 26.15 -1.27 0.07
C ASN A 288 27.26 -1.98 0.87
N VAL A 289 27.22 -1.90 2.21
CA VAL A 289 28.12 -2.65 3.09
C VAL A 289 27.59 -4.07 3.28
N THR A 290 28.42 -5.07 2.98
CA THR A 290 28.08 -6.50 3.09
C THR A 290 28.99 -7.28 4.05
N GLU A 291 30.04 -6.62 4.57
CA GLU A 291 31.05 -7.23 5.45
C GLU A 291 31.42 -6.24 6.57
N ASN A 292 32.02 -6.77 7.64
CA ASN A 292 32.50 -6.00 8.79
C ASN A 292 31.39 -5.16 9.50
N ALA A 293 30.16 -5.64 9.45
CA ALA A 293 29.01 -5.05 10.13
C ALA A 293 28.08 -6.18 10.63
N MET A 294 27.22 -5.85 11.59
CA MET A 294 26.37 -6.81 12.27
C MET A 294 25.04 -7.00 11.55
N LEU A 295 24.64 -8.25 11.34
CA LEU A 295 23.27 -8.59 10.95
C LEU A 295 22.37 -8.48 12.19
N ASN A 296 21.58 -7.40 12.28
CA ASN A 296 20.70 -7.15 13.42
C ASN A 296 19.28 -7.69 13.19
N ASP A 297 18.72 -7.44 12.03
CA ASP A 297 17.35 -7.79 11.71
C ASP A 297 17.21 -8.28 10.26
N TRP A 298 16.49 -9.40 10.05
CA TRP A 298 16.23 -9.93 8.72
C TRP A 298 15.00 -10.83 8.67
N ASN A 299 14.40 -10.92 7.50
CA ASN A 299 13.24 -11.76 7.23
C ASN A 299 13.66 -12.93 6.33
N TYR A 300 13.41 -14.17 6.78
CA TYR A 300 13.84 -15.37 6.08
C TYR A 300 12.80 -16.48 6.12
N ASP A 301 13.01 -17.48 5.28
CA ASP A 301 12.44 -18.83 5.38
C ASP A 301 13.57 -19.84 5.50
N THR A 302 13.25 -21.05 5.96
CA THR A 302 14.20 -22.14 6.11
C THR A 302 13.85 -23.26 5.14
N TRP A 303 14.75 -23.59 4.22
CA TRP A 303 14.65 -24.78 3.39
C TRP A 303 15.42 -25.92 4.03
N ILE A 304 14.82 -27.10 4.03
CA ILE A 304 15.38 -28.32 4.64
C ILE A 304 15.49 -29.37 3.54
N VAL A 305 16.62 -30.05 3.50
CA VAL A 305 16.85 -31.24 2.65
C VAL A 305 17.37 -32.39 3.50
N GLU A 306 16.77 -33.58 3.34
CA GLU A 306 17.08 -34.78 4.12
C GLU A 306 17.39 -35.94 3.17
N ASN A 307 18.70 -36.12 2.85
CA ASN A 307 19.20 -37.19 1.99
C ASN A 307 18.46 -37.24 0.63
N GLY A 308 18.31 -36.09 -0.02
CA GLY A 308 17.59 -36.00 -1.28
C GLY A 308 17.92 -34.72 -2.05
N SER A 309 17.01 -34.32 -2.91
CA SER A 309 17.06 -33.05 -3.64
C SER A 309 15.66 -32.54 -3.86
N GLY A 310 15.51 -31.26 -4.16
CA GLY A 310 14.25 -30.70 -4.54
C GLY A 310 14.30 -29.18 -4.69
N THR A 311 13.19 -28.62 -5.13
CA THR A 311 13.00 -27.18 -5.36
C THR A 311 11.69 -26.72 -4.73
N MET A 312 11.71 -25.69 -3.92
CA MET A 312 10.48 -25.10 -3.39
C MET A 312 10.51 -23.57 -3.41
N LEU A 313 9.38 -22.99 -3.80
CA LEU A 313 9.09 -21.58 -3.68
C LEU A 313 8.56 -21.28 -2.26
N ASN A 314 9.04 -20.21 -1.63
CA ASN A 314 8.46 -19.76 -0.36
C ASN A 314 7.02 -19.25 -0.52
N THR A 315 6.32 -19.09 0.60
CA THR A 315 4.91 -18.68 0.60
C THR A 315 4.75 -17.16 0.45
N PHE A 316 5.42 -16.43 1.35
CA PHE A 316 5.28 -14.98 1.42
C PHE A 316 6.53 -14.31 0.83
N PHE A 317 6.35 -13.16 0.19
CA PHE A 317 7.52 -12.42 -0.27
C PHE A 317 8.37 -11.92 0.90
N ARG A 318 9.66 -11.81 0.67
CA ARG A 318 10.64 -11.15 1.54
C ARG A 318 11.05 -9.84 0.88
N SER A 319 11.57 -8.90 1.66
CA SER A 319 11.91 -7.58 1.15
C SER A 319 13.19 -7.05 1.77
N GLY A 320 13.96 -6.34 1.00
CA GLY A 320 15.23 -5.76 1.42
C GLY A 320 16.15 -5.50 0.25
N LYS A 321 17.29 -4.89 0.53
CA LYS A 321 18.36 -4.65 -0.43
C LYS A 321 19.46 -5.70 -0.34
N LEU A 322 19.67 -6.30 0.83
CA LEU A 322 20.69 -7.29 1.10
C LEU A 322 20.08 -8.68 1.29
N ILE A 323 20.53 -9.65 0.48
CA ILE A 323 20.20 -11.05 0.67
C ILE A 323 21.11 -11.62 1.77
N VAL A 324 20.52 -12.42 2.63
CA VAL A 324 21.24 -13.20 3.65
C VAL A 324 21.06 -14.67 3.34
N LEU A 325 22.18 -15.38 3.15
CA LEU A 325 22.25 -16.82 2.93
C LEU A 325 23.05 -17.46 4.07
N GLN A 326 22.38 -18.28 4.90
CA GLN A 326 23.02 -19.09 5.93
C GLN A 326 22.76 -20.56 5.64
N ILE A 327 23.80 -21.37 5.64
CA ILE A 327 23.74 -22.81 5.36
C ILE A 327 24.34 -23.56 6.54
N GLU A 328 23.65 -24.58 7.00
CA GLU A 328 24.12 -25.54 8.03
C GLU A 328 24.01 -26.95 7.44
N ALA A 329 25.17 -27.60 7.21
CA ALA A 329 25.19 -28.99 6.76
C ALA A 329 24.87 -29.94 7.93
N GLY A 330 24.15 -31.02 7.62
CA GLY A 330 23.83 -32.09 8.52
C GLY A 330 24.95 -33.14 8.62
N GLU A 331 24.56 -34.40 8.75
CA GLU A 331 25.53 -35.55 8.78
C GLU A 331 26.22 -35.77 7.42
N GLN A 332 25.67 -35.24 6.36
CA GLN A 332 26.26 -35.23 5.01
C GLN A 332 26.40 -33.80 4.52
N ALA A 333 27.18 -33.62 3.45
CA ALA A 333 27.27 -32.32 2.79
C ALA A 333 25.91 -31.85 2.25
N VAL A 334 25.68 -30.54 2.28
CA VAL A 334 24.55 -29.90 1.63
C VAL A 334 25.03 -29.03 0.47
N VAL A 335 24.33 -29.10 -0.61
CA VAL A 335 24.56 -28.23 -1.79
C VAL A 335 23.41 -27.27 -1.94
N PHE A 336 23.70 -26.00 -1.80
CA PHE A 336 22.83 -24.93 -2.29
C PHE A 336 23.11 -24.76 -3.79
N GLU A 337 22.21 -25.24 -4.63
CA GLU A 337 22.38 -25.21 -6.09
C GLU A 337 22.04 -23.85 -6.69
N GLY A 338 21.46 -22.96 -5.88
CA GLY A 338 21.04 -21.62 -6.24
C GLY A 338 19.58 -21.33 -5.91
N ALA A 339 19.16 -20.10 -6.18
CA ALA A 339 17.78 -19.70 -6.05
C ALA A 339 17.36 -18.81 -7.22
N THR A 340 16.11 -18.95 -7.66
CA THR A 340 15.46 -18.00 -8.56
C THR A 340 14.65 -17.02 -7.72
N LEU A 341 14.93 -15.73 -7.87
CA LEU A 341 14.20 -14.67 -7.19
C LEU A 341 13.15 -14.08 -8.13
N TRP A 342 11.90 -14.06 -7.67
CA TRP A 342 10.77 -13.51 -8.38
C TRP A 342 10.34 -12.22 -7.74
N GLU A 343 10.58 -11.06 -8.41
CA GLU A 343 10.09 -9.75 -7.97
C GLU A 343 8.57 -9.77 -7.90
N ARG A 344 8.03 -9.25 -6.78
CA ARG A 344 6.61 -9.23 -6.46
C ARG A 344 6.18 -7.84 -6.07
N ARG A 345 5.30 -7.21 -6.84
CA ARG A 345 4.73 -5.89 -6.58
C ARG A 345 3.53 -5.61 -7.49
N TYR A 346 2.85 -4.51 -7.27
CA TYR A 346 1.83 -4.02 -8.18
C TYR A 346 2.45 -3.70 -9.55
N PRO A 347 1.83 -4.11 -10.67
CA PRO A 347 2.40 -3.93 -12.01
C PRO A 347 2.11 -2.52 -12.55
N TRP A 348 2.68 -1.49 -11.94
CA TRP A 348 2.52 -0.12 -12.40
C TRP A 348 3.02 0.06 -13.86
N ASP A 349 2.26 0.83 -14.63
CA ASP A 349 2.62 1.30 -15.98
C ASP A 349 3.12 2.76 -15.91
N PHE A 350 4.15 3.04 -15.15
CA PHE A 350 4.69 4.39 -15.03
C PHE A 350 5.14 4.92 -16.38
N SER A 351 4.47 5.97 -16.85
CA SER A 351 4.69 6.59 -18.15
C SER A 351 5.02 8.09 -18.09
N ALA A 352 5.01 8.67 -16.88
CA ALA A 352 5.40 10.05 -16.67
C ALA A 352 6.90 10.24 -16.89
N ARG A 353 7.29 11.42 -17.40
CA ARG A 353 8.67 11.83 -17.59
C ARG A 353 8.79 13.31 -17.28
N ILE A 354 9.87 13.71 -16.61
CA ILE A 354 10.14 15.10 -16.30
C ILE A 354 11.66 15.30 -16.25
N GLU A 355 12.13 16.42 -16.77
CA GLU A 355 13.53 16.79 -16.81
C GLU A 355 13.72 18.30 -16.70
N GLY A 356 14.93 18.73 -16.46
CA GLY A 356 15.28 20.16 -16.38
C GLY A 356 15.53 20.66 -14.96
N ASP A 357 15.22 19.88 -13.93
CA ASP A 357 15.58 20.19 -12.55
C ASP A 357 16.51 19.13 -11.96
N PRO A 358 17.85 19.39 -11.94
CA PRO A 358 18.82 18.42 -11.48
C PRO A 358 18.69 18.09 -9.99
N GLU A 359 18.07 18.95 -9.17
CA GLU A 359 17.93 18.70 -7.74
C GLU A 359 16.84 17.66 -7.48
N PHE A 360 15.68 17.77 -8.13
CA PHE A 360 14.63 16.74 -8.02
C PHE A 360 15.05 15.42 -8.70
N ALA A 361 15.75 15.48 -9.83
CA ALA A 361 16.18 14.29 -10.58
C ALA A 361 17.03 13.33 -9.75
N LYS A 362 17.78 13.84 -8.76
CA LYS A 362 18.58 13.01 -7.84
C LYS A 362 17.72 11.99 -7.05
N TYR A 363 16.46 12.31 -6.81
CA TYR A 363 15.58 11.55 -5.93
C TYR A 363 14.45 10.81 -6.67
N GLU A 364 14.34 10.98 -8.00
CA GLU A 364 13.28 10.39 -8.80
C GLU A 364 13.18 8.88 -8.64
N GLU A 365 14.31 8.19 -8.86
CA GLU A 365 14.34 6.72 -8.79
C GLU A 365 14.11 6.21 -7.37
N LEU A 366 14.65 6.87 -6.34
CA LEU A 366 14.40 6.55 -4.93
C LEU A 366 12.90 6.59 -4.60
N CYS A 367 12.23 7.66 -5.02
CA CYS A 367 10.81 7.87 -4.78
C CYS A 367 9.95 6.85 -5.56
N ARG A 368 10.30 6.59 -6.82
CA ARG A 368 9.62 5.60 -7.67
C ARG A 368 9.73 4.20 -7.08
N ARG A 369 10.94 3.78 -6.70
CA ARG A 369 11.19 2.46 -6.11
C ARG A 369 10.52 2.28 -4.76
N ALA A 370 10.44 3.32 -3.94
CA ALA A 370 9.69 3.26 -2.69
C ALA A 370 8.19 3.00 -2.95
N LEU A 371 7.57 3.75 -3.87
CA LEU A 371 6.17 3.52 -4.24
C LEU A 371 5.94 2.12 -4.80
N GLU A 372 6.81 1.63 -5.70
CA GLU A 372 6.71 0.29 -6.28
C GLU A 372 6.75 -0.81 -5.21
N ASN A 373 7.67 -0.72 -4.25
CA ASN A 373 7.83 -1.74 -3.21
C ASN A 373 6.76 -1.63 -2.10
N CYS A 374 6.18 -0.44 -1.88
CA CYS A 374 5.08 -0.25 -0.94
C CYS A 374 3.70 -0.54 -1.55
N THR A 375 3.62 -1.04 -2.79
CA THR A 375 2.34 -1.34 -3.46
C THR A 375 2.26 -2.78 -3.93
N HIS A 376 1.24 -3.48 -3.43
CA HIS A 376 0.86 -4.83 -3.83
C HIS A 376 -0.66 -4.87 -4.12
N SER A 377 -1.40 -5.72 -3.45
CA SER A 377 -2.87 -5.67 -3.52
C SER A 377 -3.50 -4.61 -2.61
N ILE A 378 -2.69 -3.89 -1.86
CA ILE A 378 -2.99 -2.67 -1.07
C ILE A 378 -1.79 -1.73 -1.15
N PHE A 379 -1.98 -0.46 -0.80
CA PHE A 379 -0.89 0.41 -0.39
C PHE A 379 -0.38 -0.06 0.97
N MET A 380 0.92 -0.20 1.13
CA MET A 380 1.54 -0.57 2.41
C MET A 380 2.35 0.61 2.92
N ASP A 381 2.42 0.77 4.23
CA ASP A 381 3.35 1.69 4.89
C ASP A 381 4.80 1.31 4.52
N CYS A 382 5.16 0.06 4.78
CA CYS A 382 6.46 -0.51 4.43
C CYS A 382 6.35 -2.01 4.12
N PRO A 383 7.23 -2.57 3.29
CA PRO A 383 7.19 -3.99 2.94
C PRO A 383 7.94 -4.91 3.91
N PHE A 384 8.80 -4.35 4.79
CA PHE A 384 9.67 -5.13 5.67
C PHE A 384 9.05 -5.40 7.04
N TYR A 385 8.43 -4.41 7.71
CA TYR A 385 7.98 -4.52 9.10
C TYR A 385 6.48 -4.79 9.24
N GLU A 386 5.60 -3.96 8.68
CA GLU A 386 4.17 -3.95 9.00
C GLU A 386 3.27 -4.41 7.86
N ARG A 387 3.49 -3.92 6.64
CA ARG A 387 2.63 -4.19 5.46
C ARG A 387 1.18 -3.80 5.67
N LEU A 388 0.95 -2.70 6.39
CA LEU A 388 -0.38 -2.19 6.71
C LEU A 388 -0.76 -1.03 5.80
N MET A 389 -2.02 -0.95 5.39
CA MET A 389 -2.53 0.17 4.61
C MET A 389 -3.01 1.27 5.56
N TYR A 390 -2.09 2.05 6.10
CA TYR A 390 -2.43 3.27 6.85
C TYR A 390 -2.99 4.34 5.91
N ILE A 391 -3.98 5.09 6.38
CA ILE A 391 -4.69 6.10 5.58
C ILE A 391 -3.75 7.23 5.17
N GLY A 392 -2.92 7.71 6.10
CA GLY A 392 -1.97 8.79 5.83
C GLY A 392 -1.01 8.45 4.71
N ASP A 393 -0.45 7.25 4.76
CA ASP A 393 0.46 6.69 3.76
C ASP A 393 -0.25 6.49 2.41
N ALA A 394 -1.38 5.81 2.42
CA ALA A 394 -2.13 5.47 1.22
C ALA A 394 -2.54 6.71 0.42
N ARG A 395 -2.92 7.81 1.10
CA ARG A 395 -3.25 9.08 0.44
C ARG A 395 -2.06 9.66 -0.30
N VAL A 396 -0.89 9.75 0.35
CA VAL A 396 0.32 10.32 -0.27
C VAL A 396 0.80 9.43 -1.42
N GLN A 397 0.81 8.11 -1.23
CA GLN A 397 1.16 7.13 -2.26
C GLN A 397 0.25 7.24 -3.49
N ALA A 398 -1.07 7.37 -3.27
CA ALA A 398 -2.03 7.54 -4.37
C ALA A 398 -1.80 8.86 -5.14
N LEU A 399 -1.50 9.95 -4.46
CA LEU A 399 -1.16 11.23 -5.11
C LEU A 399 0.10 11.11 -5.97
N ILE A 400 1.14 10.43 -5.48
CA ILE A 400 2.34 10.15 -6.27
C ILE A 400 1.97 9.30 -7.50
N ALA A 401 1.24 8.19 -7.31
CA ALA A 401 0.81 7.31 -8.40
C ALA A 401 -0.03 8.06 -9.44
N ASN A 402 -0.85 9.02 -9.02
CA ASN A 402 -1.69 9.83 -9.89
C ASN A 402 -0.90 10.68 -10.90
N THR A 403 0.32 11.08 -10.57
CA THR A 403 1.20 11.79 -11.50
C THR A 403 2.00 10.84 -12.41
N GLN A 404 2.17 9.57 -12.02
CA GLN A 404 3.05 8.62 -12.69
C GLN A 404 2.33 7.65 -13.63
N SER A 405 1.08 7.29 -13.34
CA SER A 405 0.32 6.26 -14.00
C SER A 405 -1.13 6.69 -14.25
N ARG A 406 -1.80 6.01 -15.19
CA ARG A 406 -3.26 6.15 -15.40
C ARG A 406 -4.07 5.20 -14.52
N ASP A 407 -3.45 4.21 -13.93
CA ASP A 407 -4.14 3.20 -13.13
C ASP A 407 -4.61 3.75 -11.79
N ARG A 408 -5.91 3.73 -11.56
CA ARG A 408 -6.60 4.19 -10.34
C ARG A 408 -7.24 3.08 -9.55
N ARG A 409 -7.08 1.81 -9.98
CA ARG A 409 -7.78 0.67 -9.38
C ARG A 409 -7.39 0.47 -7.92
N LEU A 410 -6.09 0.56 -7.61
CA LEU A 410 -5.59 0.41 -6.24
C LEU A 410 -6.10 1.53 -5.32
N GLN A 411 -6.14 2.78 -5.81
CA GLN A 411 -6.69 3.92 -5.09
C GLN A 411 -8.18 3.77 -4.79
N ARG A 412 -8.98 3.33 -5.77
CA ARG A 412 -10.42 3.07 -5.60
C ARG A 412 -10.68 2.00 -4.58
N LYS A 413 -9.93 0.90 -4.66
CA LYS A 413 -10.00 -0.18 -3.68
C LYS A 413 -9.67 0.30 -2.26
N ALA A 414 -8.64 1.13 -2.10
CA ALA A 414 -8.27 1.69 -0.81
C ALA A 414 -9.40 2.52 -0.20
N ILE A 415 -10.05 3.37 -0.99
CA ILE A 415 -11.22 4.16 -0.54
C ILE A 415 -12.34 3.26 -0.02
N GLU A 416 -12.65 2.18 -0.72
CA GLU A 416 -13.72 1.24 -0.33
C GLU A 416 -13.37 0.45 0.93
N LEU A 417 -12.17 -0.13 0.98
CA LEU A 417 -11.71 -0.89 2.13
C LEU A 417 -11.76 -0.04 3.41
N LEU A 418 -11.25 1.18 3.34
CA LEU A 418 -11.24 2.10 4.47
C LEU A 418 -12.66 2.53 4.87
N ASP A 419 -13.59 2.68 3.92
CA ASP A 419 -15.00 2.95 4.20
C ASP A 419 -15.67 1.79 4.97
N TRP A 420 -15.32 0.53 4.65
CA TRP A 420 -15.85 -0.65 5.34
C TRP A 420 -15.33 -0.81 6.78
N SER A 421 -14.22 -0.15 7.11
CA SER A 421 -13.56 -0.26 8.42
C SER A 421 -14.21 0.56 9.53
N ARG A 422 -15.26 1.34 9.26
CA ARG A 422 -15.82 2.30 10.23
C ARG A 422 -16.34 1.62 11.49
N ASP A 423 -15.99 2.23 12.62
CA ASP A 423 -16.50 1.84 13.92
C ASP A 423 -17.92 2.41 14.18
N TRP A 424 -18.46 2.12 15.35
CA TRP A 424 -19.79 2.58 15.77
C TRP A 424 -19.92 4.12 15.86
N ARG A 425 -18.81 4.87 15.95
CA ARG A 425 -18.77 6.33 15.95
C ARG A 425 -18.81 6.89 14.52
N GLY A 426 -18.53 6.07 13.53
CA GLY A 426 -18.39 6.44 12.14
C GLY A 426 -16.94 6.73 11.71
N LEU A 427 -15.95 6.58 12.60
CA LEU A 427 -14.54 6.75 12.29
C LEU A 427 -13.99 5.54 11.55
N THR A 428 -13.17 5.75 10.53
CA THR A 428 -12.43 4.68 9.88
C THR A 428 -11.32 4.15 10.79
N ALA A 429 -10.96 2.88 10.67
CA ALA A 429 -9.74 2.38 11.27
C ALA A 429 -8.51 3.12 10.71
N SER A 430 -7.42 3.17 11.46
CA SER A 430 -6.18 3.82 11.02
C SER A 430 -5.52 3.10 9.85
N SER A 431 -5.66 1.77 9.83
CA SER A 431 -5.21 0.86 8.77
C SER A 431 -6.25 -0.24 8.55
N TYR A 432 -6.39 -0.72 7.30
CA TYR A 432 -7.32 -1.78 6.93
C TYR A 432 -6.87 -2.47 5.62
N PRO A 433 -7.16 -3.80 5.40
CA PRO A 433 -8.08 -4.67 6.13
C PRO A 433 -7.52 -5.29 7.41
N ALA A 434 -6.33 -4.94 7.81
CA ALA A 434 -5.75 -5.37 9.07
C ALA A 434 -5.48 -4.17 9.99
N GLY A 435 -5.62 -4.41 11.27
CA GLY A 435 -5.52 -3.41 12.32
C GLY A 435 -6.90 -3.14 12.96
N ASP A 436 -6.88 -2.96 14.26
CA ASP A 436 -8.03 -2.64 15.11
C ASP A 436 -7.90 -1.27 15.79
N GLN A 437 -6.86 -0.52 15.38
CA GLN A 437 -6.53 0.77 15.97
C GLN A 437 -7.28 1.90 15.28
N THR A 438 -7.76 2.85 16.07
CA THR A 438 -8.33 4.10 15.57
C THR A 438 -7.36 5.25 15.80
N ILE A 439 -7.01 5.96 14.72
CA ILE A 439 -6.37 7.28 14.74
C ILE A 439 -7.41 8.28 14.24
N PRO A 440 -8.09 9.04 15.14
CA PRO A 440 -9.19 9.92 14.73
C PRO A 440 -8.82 10.90 13.63
N GLY A 441 -7.59 11.45 13.67
CA GLY A 441 -7.06 12.32 12.63
C GLY A 441 -6.98 11.63 11.26
N PHE A 442 -6.65 10.34 11.20
CA PHE A 442 -6.59 9.61 9.93
C PHE A 442 -7.96 9.44 9.28
N ALA A 443 -9.03 9.37 10.06
CA ALA A 443 -10.39 9.40 9.50
C ALA A 443 -10.68 10.73 8.78
N LEU A 444 -10.15 11.86 9.25
CA LEU A 444 -10.21 13.13 8.53
C LEU A 444 -9.36 13.12 7.24
N ILE A 445 -8.18 12.48 7.27
CA ILE A 445 -7.35 12.30 6.07
C ILE A 445 -8.08 11.46 5.03
N TRP A 446 -8.87 10.45 5.43
CA TRP A 446 -9.68 9.68 4.49
C TRP A 446 -10.68 10.55 3.73
N ILE A 447 -11.25 11.60 4.34
CA ILE A 447 -12.11 12.58 3.63
C ILE A 447 -11.31 13.28 2.53
N ALA A 448 -10.09 13.73 2.84
CA ALA A 448 -9.21 14.33 1.84
C ALA A 448 -8.84 13.32 0.74
N PHE A 449 -8.63 12.06 1.09
CA PHE A 449 -8.36 10.99 0.12
C PHE A 449 -9.55 10.75 -0.83
N CYS A 450 -10.80 10.80 -0.32
CA CYS A 450 -12.00 10.78 -1.14
C CYS A 450 -12.05 11.98 -2.11
N HIS A 451 -11.74 13.18 -1.63
CA HIS A 451 -11.68 14.38 -2.46
C HIS A 451 -10.58 14.28 -3.54
N ASP A 452 -9.38 13.84 -3.16
CA ASP A 452 -8.29 13.66 -4.12
C ASP A 452 -8.64 12.61 -5.18
N THR A 453 -9.32 11.52 -4.78
CA THR A 453 -9.82 10.51 -5.72
C THR A 453 -10.84 11.11 -6.70
N LEU A 454 -11.74 11.95 -6.21
CA LEU A 454 -12.69 12.66 -7.08
C LEU A 454 -12.00 13.57 -8.08
N MET A 455 -10.96 14.29 -7.65
CA MET A 455 -10.23 15.26 -8.48
C MET A 455 -9.29 14.60 -9.49
N TRP A 456 -8.46 13.65 -9.05
CA TRP A 456 -7.35 13.07 -9.83
C TRP A 456 -7.71 11.82 -10.65
N SER A 457 -8.88 11.23 -10.44
CA SER A 457 -9.35 10.08 -11.24
C SER A 457 -10.18 10.55 -12.43
N SER A 458 -10.52 9.60 -13.33
CA SER A 458 -11.51 9.83 -14.41
C SER A 458 -12.93 10.01 -13.85
N PRO A 459 -13.88 10.54 -14.66
CA PRO A 459 -15.25 10.84 -14.20
C PRO A 459 -16.02 9.67 -13.58
N ASP A 460 -15.63 8.45 -13.87
CA ASP A 460 -16.20 7.22 -13.28
C ASP A 460 -15.91 7.04 -11.77
N ALA A 461 -15.06 7.89 -11.18
CA ALA A 461 -14.92 7.98 -9.72
C ALA A 461 -16.09 8.71 -9.04
N VAL A 462 -16.88 9.50 -9.78
CA VAL A 462 -17.99 10.29 -9.21
C VAL A 462 -19.03 9.42 -8.48
N PRO A 463 -19.55 8.32 -9.05
CA PRO A 463 -20.47 7.42 -8.33
C PRO A 463 -19.83 6.84 -7.08
N LEU A 464 -18.58 6.39 -7.14
CA LEU A 464 -17.84 5.84 -6.01
C LEU A 464 -17.82 6.82 -4.83
N ILE A 465 -17.45 8.07 -5.07
CA ILE A 465 -17.35 9.07 -4.00
C ILE A 465 -18.73 9.51 -3.50
N ARG A 466 -19.74 9.57 -4.37
CA ARG A 466 -21.13 9.86 -3.96
C ARG A 466 -21.63 8.84 -2.93
N GLU A 467 -21.36 7.57 -3.14
CA GLU A 467 -21.72 6.50 -2.18
C GLU A 467 -21.03 6.66 -0.83
N ARG A 468 -19.83 7.28 -0.78
CA ARG A 468 -19.02 7.47 0.43
C ARG A 468 -19.40 8.71 1.24
N LEU A 469 -20.28 9.59 0.73
CA LEU A 469 -20.72 10.79 1.47
C LEU A 469 -21.31 10.48 2.85
N ARG A 470 -21.99 9.33 3.02
CA ARG A 470 -22.45 8.91 4.34
C ARG A 470 -21.31 8.74 5.33
N GLY A 471 -20.21 8.14 4.86
CA GLY A 471 -18.99 7.97 5.66
C GLY A 471 -18.32 9.29 5.97
N VAL A 472 -18.20 10.18 4.98
CA VAL A 472 -17.68 11.53 5.16
C VAL A 472 -18.45 12.29 6.24
N ARG A 473 -19.78 12.24 6.17
CA ARG A 473 -20.67 12.86 7.17
C ARG A 473 -20.47 12.26 8.55
N ALA A 474 -20.41 10.93 8.66
CA ALA A 474 -20.22 10.23 9.93
C ALA A 474 -18.89 10.61 10.60
N VAL A 475 -17.79 10.72 9.85
CA VAL A 475 -16.51 11.17 10.40
C VAL A 475 -16.59 12.61 10.90
N ILE A 476 -17.20 13.54 10.15
CA ILE A 476 -17.38 14.92 10.58
C ILE A 476 -18.28 15.00 11.83
N ASP A 477 -19.38 14.25 11.85
CA ASP A 477 -20.30 14.24 12.99
C ASP A 477 -19.63 13.68 14.25
N ALA A 478 -18.76 12.67 14.14
CA ALA A 478 -17.97 12.16 15.26
C ALA A 478 -17.08 13.26 15.88
N TRP A 479 -16.42 14.09 15.06
CA TRP A 479 -15.61 15.21 15.55
C TRP A 479 -16.49 16.33 16.12
N GLU A 480 -17.58 16.68 15.48
CA GLU A 480 -18.46 17.75 15.92
C GLU A 480 -19.23 17.41 17.22
N ASN A 481 -19.48 16.14 17.48
CA ASN A 481 -20.08 15.68 18.75
C ASN A 481 -19.15 15.96 19.96
N GLU A 482 -17.84 16.07 19.74
CA GLU A 482 -16.87 16.43 20.77
C GLU A 482 -16.69 17.97 20.88
N ARG A 483 -17.46 18.76 20.12
CA ARG A 483 -17.37 20.22 20.19
C ARG A 483 -18.06 20.76 21.44
N ARG A 484 -17.30 21.47 22.25
CA ARG A 484 -17.77 22.16 23.45
C ARG A 484 -18.56 23.42 23.14
N GLY A 485 -19.33 23.90 24.09
CA GLY A 485 -20.09 25.14 23.98
C GLY A 485 -19.22 26.40 23.79
N ASP A 486 -17.95 26.36 24.17
CA ASP A 486 -16.98 27.43 23.96
C ASP A 486 -16.34 27.40 22.55
N GLY A 487 -16.67 26.43 21.73
CA GLY A 487 -16.25 26.30 20.33
C GLY A 487 -15.04 25.39 20.06
N TRP A 488 -14.31 24.95 21.09
CA TRP A 488 -13.22 23.98 20.95
C TRP A 488 -13.75 22.56 20.76
N ILE A 489 -13.02 21.76 19.96
CA ILE A 489 -13.23 20.32 19.85
C ILE A 489 -12.26 19.63 20.80
N THR A 490 -12.77 18.76 21.67
CA THR A 490 -11.93 17.91 22.52
C THR A 490 -11.35 16.74 21.73
N SER A 491 -10.21 16.23 22.18
CA SER A 491 -9.53 15.09 21.57
C SER A 491 -10.38 13.83 21.69
N LEU A 492 -10.59 13.13 20.58
CA LEU A 492 -11.43 11.94 20.51
C LEU A 492 -10.74 10.73 21.16
N GLN A 493 -11.52 9.76 21.57
CA GLN A 493 -10.99 8.47 22.02
C GLN A 493 -10.26 7.74 20.87
N GLY A 494 -8.99 7.39 21.10
CA GLY A 494 -8.12 6.71 20.15
C GLY A 494 -6.68 7.22 20.28
N TRP A 495 -5.83 6.80 19.37
CA TRP A 495 -4.47 7.32 19.29
C TRP A 495 -4.46 8.62 18.46
N ASN A 496 -4.43 9.77 19.11
CA ASN A 496 -4.49 11.07 18.45
C ASN A 496 -3.14 11.47 17.82
N PHE A 497 -2.56 10.54 17.07
CA PHE A 497 -1.33 10.73 16.32
C PHE A 497 -1.53 11.77 15.21
N VAL A 498 -0.58 12.68 15.09
CA VAL A 498 -0.49 13.63 13.98
C VAL A 498 0.76 13.33 13.15
N SER A 499 1.92 13.40 13.77
CA SER A 499 3.22 13.06 13.17
C SER A 499 4.29 13.02 14.24
N ALA A 500 5.36 12.27 14.02
CA ALA A 500 6.57 12.46 14.81
C ALA A 500 7.18 13.83 14.47
N GLU A 501 7.79 14.47 15.45
CA GLU A 501 8.58 15.69 15.28
C GLU A 501 10.04 15.43 15.59
N THR A 502 10.91 16.18 14.94
CA THR A 502 12.34 16.20 15.26
C THR A 502 12.69 17.52 15.94
N GLY A 503 13.33 17.48 17.11
CA GLY A 503 13.76 18.69 17.81
C GLY A 503 13.39 18.74 19.29
N ARG A 504 13.19 19.96 19.82
CA ARG A 504 13.14 20.22 21.27
C ARG A 504 11.94 19.63 22.00
N ASN A 505 10.77 19.59 21.39
CA ASN A 505 9.52 19.17 22.01
C ASN A 505 8.93 18.02 21.21
N VAL A 506 9.60 16.87 21.25
CA VAL A 506 9.12 15.66 20.60
C VAL A 506 7.79 15.25 21.22
N TRP A 507 6.72 15.26 20.44
CA TRP A 507 5.43 14.76 20.86
C TRP A 507 5.52 13.28 21.22
N LYS A 508 5.07 12.95 22.43
CA LYS A 508 5.14 11.56 22.89
C LYS A 508 4.30 10.68 21.97
N HIS A 509 4.95 9.72 21.30
CA HIS A 509 4.31 8.85 20.31
C HIS A 509 3.55 9.61 19.20
N GLY A 510 4.04 10.78 18.80
CA GLY A 510 3.42 11.60 17.76
C GLY A 510 2.11 12.28 18.16
N VAL A 511 1.77 12.32 19.43
CA VAL A 511 0.55 12.94 19.97
C VAL A 511 0.88 14.32 20.53
N PRO A 512 0.28 15.41 19.99
CA PRO A 512 0.52 16.76 20.48
C PRO A 512 -0.04 16.98 21.89
N GLN A 513 0.43 18.02 22.55
CA GLN A 513 -0.09 18.43 23.87
C GLN A 513 -1.62 18.64 23.80
N GLY A 514 -2.35 18.16 24.83
CA GLY A 514 -3.81 18.15 24.84
C GLY A 514 -4.45 17.11 23.92
N GLY A 515 -3.64 16.15 23.43
CA GLY A 515 -4.11 15.06 22.58
C GLY A 515 -4.71 13.87 23.32
N GLU A 516 -4.71 13.85 24.65
CA GLU A 516 -5.38 12.82 25.42
C GLU A 516 -6.92 12.98 25.34
N TYR A 517 -7.64 11.87 25.44
CA TYR A 517 -9.11 11.88 25.31
C TYR A 517 -9.78 12.89 26.26
N GLY A 518 -10.64 13.73 25.72
CA GLY A 518 -11.39 14.76 26.44
C GLY A 518 -10.61 16.07 26.69
N GLU A 519 -9.32 16.12 26.41
CA GLU A 519 -8.52 17.35 26.46
C GLU A 519 -8.68 18.19 25.20
N VAL A 520 -8.15 19.40 25.19
CA VAL A 520 -8.16 20.29 24.02
C VAL A 520 -6.74 20.50 23.52
N SER A 521 -6.50 20.08 22.29
CA SER A 521 -5.26 20.34 21.56
C SER A 521 -5.46 21.38 20.47
N PRO A 522 -4.73 22.51 20.48
CA PRO A 522 -4.74 23.45 19.37
C PRO A 522 -4.33 22.81 18.05
N VAL A 523 -3.36 21.90 18.09
CA VAL A 523 -2.87 21.19 16.89
C VAL A 523 -3.94 20.30 16.28
N LEU A 524 -4.68 19.53 17.09
CA LEU A 524 -5.78 18.70 16.60
C LEU A 524 -6.94 19.54 16.06
N ASN A 525 -7.22 20.70 16.64
CA ASN A 525 -8.21 21.64 16.11
C ASN A 525 -7.73 22.27 14.78
N MET A 526 -6.43 22.55 14.61
CA MET A 526 -5.85 22.98 13.34
C MET A 526 -5.94 21.85 12.29
N PHE A 527 -5.72 20.62 12.71
CA PHE A 527 -5.85 19.42 11.87
C PHE A 527 -7.30 19.26 11.38
N TYR A 528 -8.29 19.35 12.28
CA TYR A 528 -9.70 19.37 11.91
C TYR A 528 -10.02 20.52 10.94
N LEU A 529 -9.56 21.73 11.22
CA LEU A 529 -9.78 22.90 10.36
C LEU A 529 -9.26 22.68 8.94
N HIS A 530 -8.07 22.08 8.81
CA HIS A 530 -7.48 21.79 7.51
C HIS A 530 -8.29 20.71 6.77
N PHE A 531 -8.57 19.57 7.39
CA PHE A 531 -9.15 18.44 6.66
C PHE A 531 -10.66 18.56 6.44
N SER A 532 -11.41 19.25 7.30
CA SER A 532 -12.86 19.43 7.13
C SER A 532 -13.23 20.27 5.89
N GLN A 533 -12.30 21.04 5.32
CA GLN A 533 -12.54 21.75 4.04
C GLN A 533 -12.86 20.80 2.88
N TYR A 534 -12.31 19.58 2.93
CA TYR A 534 -12.56 18.59 1.88
C TYR A 534 -13.98 18.04 1.95
N ALA A 535 -14.53 17.88 3.16
CA ALA A 535 -15.95 17.54 3.34
C ALA A 535 -16.85 18.65 2.80
N GLU A 536 -16.56 19.91 3.09
CA GLU A 536 -17.29 21.08 2.55
C GLU A 536 -17.28 21.06 1.02
N LYS A 537 -16.12 20.85 0.39
CA LYS A 537 -15.99 20.78 -1.08
C LYS A 537 -16.77 19.61 -1.67
N LEU A 538 -16.77 18.45 -1.03
CA LEU A 538 -17.53 17.27 -1.47
C LEU A 538 -19.05 17.53 -1.39
N GLU A 539 -19.55 18.07 -0.29
CA GLU A 539 -20.98 18.39 -0.14
C GLU A 539 -21.43 19.39 -1.19
N ARG A 540 -20.67 20.44 -1.44
CA ARG A 540 -20.97 21.45 -2.45
C ARG A 540 -20.99 20.86 -3.86
N PHE A 541 -20.02 20.02 -4.20
CA PHE A 541 -19.98 19.34 -5.50
C PHE A 541 -21.18 18.42 -5.72
N PHE A 542 -21.63 17.73 -4.68
CA PHE A 542 -22.78 16.83 -4.77
C PHE A 542 -24.14 17.50 -4.55
N GLY A 543 -24.16 18.83 -4.36
CA GLY A 543 -25.36 19.66 -4.35
C GLY A 543 -26.04 19.81 -2.99
N ASP A 544 -25.37 19.47 -1.87
CA ASP A 544 -25.86 19.74 -0.52
C ASP A 544 -25.26 21.07 0.02
N ASP A 545 -25.71 22.20 -0.54
CA ASP A 545 -25.22 23.52 -0.15
C ASP A 545 -25.51 23.84 1.32
N ALA A 546 -26.63 23.38 1.87
CA ALA A 546 -26.96 23.61 3.27
C ALA A 546 -25.95 22.93 4.21
N ARG A 547 -25.54 21.70 3.90
CA ARG A 547 -24.50 20.99 4.68
C ARG A 547 -23.13 21.61 4.48
N ALA A 548 -22.80 22.05 3.27
CA ALA A 548 -21.55 22.74 2.97
C ALA A 548 -21.45 24.08 3.73
N ASP A 549 -22.53 24.88 3.78
CA ASP A 549 -22.57 26.15 4.50
C ASP A 549 -22.48 25.94 6.02
N TRP A 550 -23.14 24.89 6.54
CA TRP A 550 -23.00 24.49 7.94
C TRP A 550 -21.52 24.15 8.27
N LEU A 551 -20.83 23.36 7.43
CA LEU A 551 -19.41 23.05 7.58
C LEU A 551 -18.53 24.31 7.55
N ALA A 552 -18.77 25.22 6.60
CA ALA A 552 -18.06 26.50 6.53
C ALA A 552 -18.22 27.29 7.83
N GLY A 553 -19.43 27.34 8.40
CA GLY A 553 -19.69 27.98 9.71
C GLY A 553 -18.93 27.30 10.85
N ARG A 554 -18.88 25.97 10.91
CA ARG A 554 -18.12 25.22 11.93
C ARG A 554 -16.62 25.46 11.82
N ARG A 555 -16.09 25.49 10.60
CA ARG A 555 -14.68 25.83 10.32
C ARG A 555 -14.35 27.27 10.74
N ALA A 556 -15.25 28.23 10.49
CA ALA A 556 -15.07 29.62 10.91
C ALA A 556 -14.99 29.75 12.43
N VAL A 557 -15.80 28.98 13.19
CA VAL A 557 -15.71 28.93 14.66
C VAL A 557 -14.34 28.41 15.10
N THR A 558 -13.84 27.33 14.52
CA THR A 558 -12.52 26.76 14.85
C THR A 558 -11.39 27.74 14.53
N ALA A 559 -11.42 28.36 13.33
CA ALA A 559 -10.42 29.33 12.90
C ALA A 559 -10.37 30.56 13.85
N LYS A 560 -11.54 31.07 14.25
CA LYS A 560 -11.63 32.17 15.23
C LYS A 560 -11.00 31.79 16.55
N LYS A 561 -11.28 30.58 17.08
CA LYS A 561 -10.70 30.11 18.35
C LYS A 561 -9.19 30.01 18.29
N LEU A 562 -8.64 29.48 17.20
CA LEU A 562 -7.20 29.41 17.00
C LEU A 562 -6.55 30.78 16.94
N LEU A 563 -7.14 31.73 16.20
CA LEU A 563 -6.65 33.12 16.14
C LEU A 563 -6.65 33.81 17.50
N GLU A 564 -7.73 33.70 18.26
CA GLU A 564 -7.87 34.36 19.55
C GLU A 564 -6.95 33.76 20.60
N SER A 565 -6.70 32.44 20.57
CA SER A 565 -6.07 31.75 21.70
C SER A 565 -4.60 31.45 21.49
N VAL A 566 -4.16 31.04 20.29
CA VAL A 566 -2.80 30.52 20.08
C VAL A 566 -2.02 31.21 18.95
N TYR A 567 -2.63 32.15 18.24
CA TYR A 567 -1.90 32.96 17.27
C TYR A 567 -0.99 33.98 17.94
N VAL A 568 0.21 34.17 17.39
CA VAL A 568 1.21 35.16 17.83
C VAL A 568 1.48 36.10 16.65
N PRO A 569 0.88 37.30 16.61
CA PRO A 569 0.95 38.20 15.46
C PRO A 569 2.36 38.61 15.06
N GLU A 570 3.24 38.85 16.07
CA GLU A 570 4.62 39.27 15.86
C GLU A 570 5.46 38.22 15.13
N LEU A 571 5.09 36.96 15.30
CA LEU A 571 5.73 35.81 14.64
C LEU A 571 4.98 35.40 13.36
N LYS A 572 3.76 35.85 13.15
CA LYS A 572 2.82 35.34 12.15
C LYS A 572 2.64 33.82 12.23
N MET A 573 2.62 33.27 13.43
CA MET A 573 2.57 31.83 13.69
C MET A 573 1.52 31.45 14.72
N PHE A 574 1.07 30.21 14.65
CA PHE A 574 0.23 29.55 15.65
C PHE A 574 1.11 28.68 16.57
N ALA A 575 0.93 28.81 17.87
CA ALA A 575 1.57 27.92 18.83
C ALA A 575 0.87 26.54 18.88
N ASN A 576 1.62 25.52 19.25
CA ASN A 576 1.10 24.17 19.49
C ASN A 576 0.34 24.07 20.82
N ASP A 577 0.59 25.03 21.74
CA ASP A 577 0.08 25.07 23.11
C ASP A 577 -0.55 26.42 23.48
N PHE A 578 -1.37 26.43 24.53
CA PHE A 578 -2.01 27.65 25.04
C PHE A 578 -1.03 28.62 25.74
N ALA A 579 0.12 28.13 26.19
CA ALA A 579 1.19 28.94 26.77
C ALA A 579 1.97 29.73 25.70
N LYS A 580 1.75 29.45 24.43
CA LYS A 580 2.44 30.03 23.26
C LYS A 580 3.96 29.87 23.34
N SER A 581 4.39 28.68 23.81
CA SER A 581 5.80 28.38 24.06
C SER A 581 6.40 27.39 23.08
N ASP A 582 5.56 26.65 22.34
CA ASP A 582 5.95 25.61 21.41
C ASP A 582 5.39 25.89 20.01
N PHE A 583 6.26 25.73 18.98
CA PHE A 583 5.93 26.01 17.57
C PHE A 583 6.50 24.92 16.67
N SER A 584 5.73 24.48 15.70
CA SER A 584 6.16 23.47 14.73
C SER A 584 5.87 23.87 13.28
N GLU A 585 6.63 23.32 12.35
CA GLU A 585 6.36 23.42 10.91
C GLU A 585 5.01 22.81 10.55
N ILE A 586 4.60 21.75 11.27
CA ILE A 586 3.34 21.04 11.07
C ILE A 586 2.15 21.99 11.24
N THR A 587 2.09 22.68 12.36
CA THR A 587 0.96 23.59 12.67
C THR A 587 0.88 24.75 11.67
N GLN A 588 2.03 25.33 11.28
CA GLN A 588 2.04 26.41 10.30
C GLN A 588 1.63 25.92 8.90
N SER A 589 2.13 24.76 8.47
CA SER A 589 1.76 24.14 7.18
C SER A 589 0.26 23.89 7.09
N LEU A 590 -0.33 23.32 8.15
CA LEU A 590 -1.78 23.08 8.23
C LEU A 590 -2.56 24.40 8.22
N ALA A 591 -2.09 25.43 8.91
CA ALA A 591 -2.75 26.74 8.91
C ALA A 591 -2.82 27.34 7.51
N ILE A 592 -1.69 27.38 6.78
CA ILE A 592 -1.62 27.85 5.40
C ILE A 592 -2.53 27.00 4.49
N CYS A 593 -2.42 25.68 4.58
CA CYS A 593 -3.17 24.74 3.75
C CYS A 593 -4.67 24.70 4.08
N SER A 594 -5.11 25.21 5.23
CA SER A 594 -6.52 25.24 5.63
C SER A 594 -7.37 26.21 4.78
N GLY A 595 -6.71 27.23 4.17
CA GLY A 595 -7.38 28.29 3.44
C GLY A 595 -8.30 29.18 4.30
N ALA A 596 -8.26 29.02 5.62
CA ALA A 596 -9.11 29.78 6.55
C ALA A 596 -8.52 31.14 6.94
N PHE A 597 -7.23 31.33 6.74
CA PHE A 597 -6.48 32.52 7.12
C PHE A 597 -6.01 33.28 5.87
N ARG A 598 -6.22 34.59 5.81
CA ARG A 598 -6.02 35.40 4.60
C ARG A 598 -5.02 36.54 4.74
N ASN A 599 -4.52 36.82 5.95
CA ASN A 599 -3.63 37.94 6.23
C ASN A 599 -2.18 37.50 6.47
N GLY A 600 -1.80 36.33 5.94
CA GLY A 600 -0.45 35.78 6.09
C GLY A 600 -0.21 35.04 7.40
N GLU A 601 -1.28 34.61 8.10
CA GLU A 601 -1.15 33.78 9.28
C GLU A 601 -0.55 32.42 8.92
N GLY A 602 0.45 31.99 9.68
CA GLY A 602 1.24 30.80 9.42
C GLY A 602 2.51 31.05 8.59
N THR A 603 2.61 32.18 7.84
CA THR A 603 3.77 32.46 6.96
C THR A 603 5.07 32.73 7.70
N GLY A 604 5.01 32.92 9.02
CA GLY A 604 6.20 32.88 9.87
C GLY A 604 7.03 31.60 9.74
N LEU A 605 6.43 30.52 9.20
CA LEU A 605 7.10 29.29 8.80
C LEU A 605 8.40 29.53 7.99
N PHE A 606 8.38 30.50 7.08
CA PHE A 606 9.49 30.78 6.14
C PHE A 606 10.46 31.87 6.63
N SER A 607 10.15 32.55 7.73
CA SER A 607 10.93 33.68 8.24
C SER A 607 11.20 33.61 9.74
N ALA A 608 10.91 32.50 10.39
CA ALA A 608 11.02 32.33 11.82
C ALA A 608 12.45 32.59 12.31
N LYS A 609 12.55 33.47 13.32
CA LYS A 609 13.79 33.73 14.07
C LYS A 609 13.89 32.88 15.35
N ILE A 610 12.89 32.04 15.61
CA ILE A 610 12.83 31.12 16.73
C ILE A 610 12.94 29.69 16.19
N PRO A 611 13.45 28.74 16.98
CA PRO A 611 13.49 27.34 16.59
C PRO A 611 12.08 26.77 16.41
N LEU A 612 11.82 26.13 15.28
CA LEU A 612 10.62 25.34 15.04
C LEU A 612 10.94 23.86 15.18
N ALA A 613 10.02 23.09 15.74
CA ALA A 613 10.06 21.65 15.60
C ALA A 613 9.86 21.28 14.12
N LYS A 614 10.82 20.52 13.58
CA LYS A 614 10.84 20.18 12.16
C LYS A 614 9.91 19.00 11.85
N SER A 615 9.28 19.07 10.70
CA SER A 615 8.51 17.97 10.14
C SER A 615 9.43 16.81 9.73
N ILE A 616 9.00 15.58 10.01
CA ILE A 616 9.57 14.38 9.38
C ILE A 616 9.05 14.25 7.94
N PHE A 617 9.59 13.31 7.17
CA PHE A 617 9.25 13.13 5.75
C PHE A 617 7.75 13.00 5.45
N TYR A 618 6.98 12.33 6.33
CA TYR A 618 5.52 12.22 6.16
C TYR A 618 4.86 13.60 6.01
N PHE A 619 5.21 14.54 6.89
CA PHE A 619 4.56 15.84 6.91
C PHE A 619 5.14 16.82 5.88
N MET A 620 6.23 16.47 5.21
CA MET A 620 6.81 17.28 4.13
C MET A 620 5.87 17.45 2.95
N HIS A 621 4.91 16.52 2.74
CA HIS A 621 3.85 16.72 1.76
C HIS A 621 3.07 18.03 2.05
N TYR A 622 2.66 18.26 3.27
CA TYR A 622 1.91 19.47 3.68
C TYR A 622 2.80 20.71 3.72
N TYR A 623 4.06 20.57 4.08
CA TYR A 623 5.03 21.67 4.01
C TYR A 623 5.20 22.14 2.56
N PHE A 624 5.36 21.26 1.62
CA PHE A 624 5.49 21.61 0.20
C PHE A 624 4.19 22.19 -0.38
N GLU A 625 3.02 21.71 0.07
CA GLU A 625 1.74 22.35 -0.29
C GLU A 625 1.64 23.78 0.28
N ALA A 626 2.13 24.04 1.49
CA ALA A 626 2.21 25.39 2.04
C ALA A 626 3.17 26.28 1.22
N CYS A 627 4.34 25.74 0.83
CA CYS A 627 5.24 26.46 -0.08
C CYS A 627 4.56 26.81 -1.41
N ARG A 628 3.84 25.86 -2.01
CA ARG A 628 3.09 26.09 -3.27
C ARG A 628 2.06 27.21 -3.13
N LEU A 629 1.27 27.17 -2.05
CA LEU A 629 0.21 28.16 -1.80
C LEU A 629 0.75 29.58 -1.52
N THR A 630 2.00 29.68 -1.09
CA THR A 630 2.68 30.95 -0.78
C THR A 630 3.69 31.37 -1.84
N GLY A 631 3.84 30.59 -2.94
CA GLY A 631 4.77 30.92 -4.01
C GLY A 631 6.25 30.75 -3.66
N ASN A 632 6.59 29.90 -2.66
CA ASN A 632 7.95 29.79 -2.12
C ASN A 632 8.71 28.57 -2.68
N ALA A 633 9.21 28.68 -3.91
CA ALA A 633 10.00 27.63 -4.56
C ALA A 633 11.34 27.36 -3.86
N ASP A 634 11.99 28.40 -3.33
CA ASP A 634 13.30 28.28 -2.69
C ASP A 634 13.22 27.47 -1.39
N ALA A 635 12.12 27.60 -0.64
CA ALA A 635 11.90 26.76 0.54
C ALA A 635 11.73 25.27 0.18
N ILE A 636 11.12 24.94 -0.96
CA ILE A 636 11.06 23.55 -1.45
C ILE A 636 12.46 23.04 -1.74
N ARG A 637 13.27 23.76 -2.51
CA ARG A 637 14.64 23.36 -2.84
C ARG A 637 15.52 23.19 -1.61
N ALA A 638 15.43 24.13 -0.66
CA ALA A 638 16.19 24.04 0.58
C ALA A 638 15.85 22.77 1.39
N ARG A 639 14.59 22.32 1.35
CA ARG A 639 14.16 21.12 2.09
C ARG A 639 14.36 19.81 1.31
N LEU A 640 14.65 19.85 -0.01
CA LEU A 640 15.09 18.65 -0.73
C LEU A 640 16.41 18.10 -0.22
N GLU A 641 17.27 18.93 0.37
CA GLU A 641 18.52 18.50 1.01
C GLU A 641 18.27 17.53 2.19
N ASP A 642 17.08 17.50 2.78
CA ASP A 642 16.73 16.52 3.82
C ASP A 642 16.74 15.08 3.26
N TRP A 643 16.63 14.90 1.94
CA TRP A 643 16.76 13.59 1.26
C TRP A 643 18.22 13.24 0.92
N ARG A 644 19.19 14.14 1.07
CA ARG A 644 20.60 13.91 0.76
C ARG A 644 21.18 12.67 1.45
N PRO A 645 20.85 12.40 2.76
CA PRO A 645 21.34 11.21 3.42
C PRO A 645 20.95 9.88 2.74
N HIS A 646 19.86 9.83 1.97
CA HIS A 646 19.53 8.62 1.20
C HIS A 646 20.62 8.25 0.21
N LEU A 647 21.21 9.24 -0.47
CA LEU A 647 22.28 9.04 -1.43
C LEU A 647 23.59 8.69 -0.72
N ASP A 648 23.89 9.41 0.36
CA ASP A 648 25.13 9.24 1.12
C ASP A 648 25.22 7.85 1.77
N TYR A 649 24.07 7.26 2.15
CA TYR A 649 23.97 5.92 2.73
C TYR A 649 23.62 4.83 1.70
N ALA A 650 23.74 5.12 0.40
CA ALA A 650 23.47 4.18 -0.69
C ALA A 650 22.09 3.48 -0.62
N LEU A 651 21.07 4.20 -0.17
CA LEU A 651 19.67 3.74 -0.23
C LEU A 651 19.18 3.73 -1.68
N SER A 652 18.24 2.85 -1.98
CA SER A 652 17.53 2.77 -3.26
C SER A 652 16.03 3.02 -3.14
N THR A 653 15.58 3.38 -1.94
CA THR A 653 14.20 3.73 -1.58
C THR A 653 14.20 4.85 -0.57
N THR A 654 13.04 5.44 -0.29
CA THR A 654 12.91 6.48 0.74
C THR A 654 12.61 5.87 2.10
N VAL A 655 13.23 6.40 3.16
CA VAL A 655 13.11 5.90 4.53
C VAL A 655 11.86 6.44 5.25
N GLU A 656 11.49 5.84 6.38
CA GLU A 656 10.36 6.27 7.23
C GLU A 656 10.59 7.65 7.86
N CYS A 657 11.66 7.81 8.64
CA CYS A 657 11.95 9.02 9.41
C CYS A 657 13.36 9.56 9.18
N GLY A 658 14.34 8.67 8.97
CA GLY A 658 15.76 8.98 8.79
C GLY A 658 16.55 7.72 8.50
N VAL A 659 17.80 7.88 8.08
CA VAL A 659 18.66 6.75 7.64
C VAL A 659 18.97 5.74 8.74
N ASP A 660 18.87 6.14 10.00
CA ASP A 660 18.96 5.25 11.17
C ASP A 660 17.58 4.80 11.68
N GLY A 661 16.50 5.20 11.00
CA GLY A 661 15.14 4.83 11.35
C GLY A 661 14.82 3.36 11.09
N ARG A 662 13.63 2.95 11.52
CA ARG A 662 13.20 1.55 11.42
C ARG A 662 13.15 1.06 9.97
N SER A 663 12.39 1.71 9.09
CA SER A 663 12.14 1.27 7.72
C SER A 663 12.98 2.03 6.68
N ASP A 664 13.65 1.28 5.79
CA ASP A 664 14.38 1.83 4.65
C ASP A 664 13.50 1.97 3.39
N CYS A 665 12.27 1.46 3.42
CA CYS A 665 11.33 1.57 2.30
C CYS A 665 9.96 2.02 2.81
N HIS A 666 9.67 3.35 2.67
CA HIS A 666 8.45 3.96 3.18
C HIS A 666 7.99 5.07 2.22
N ALA A 667 6.93 4.77 1.46
CA ALA A 667 6.56 5.62 0.32
C ALA A 667 5.88 6.95 0.70
N TRP A 668 5.48 7.18 1.96
CA TRP A 668 5.06 8.51 2.39
C TRP A 668 6.16 9.57 2.23
N SER A 669 7.43 9.13 2.28
CA SER A 669 8.60 9.98 2.07
C SER A 669 8.94 10.23 0.60
N ALA A 670 8.20 9.63 -0.33
CA ALA A 670 8.41 9.80 -1.77
C ALA A 670 7.67 11.03 -2.36
N THR A 671 7.18 11.92 -1.49
CA THR A 671 6.45 13.14 -1.88
C THR A 671 7.21 14.05 -2.86
N PRO A 672 8.57 14.15 -2.91
CA PRO A 672 9.25 14.92 -3.93
C PRO A 672 8.81 14.59 -5.36
N LEU A 673 8.56 13.32 -5.67
CA LEU A 673 8.12 12.89 -6.99
C LEU A 673 6.74 13.48 -7.37
N PHE A 674 5.79 13.56 -6.42
CA PHE A 674 4.51 14.24 -6.63
C PHE A 674 4.71 15.74 -6.82
N GLN A 675 5.53 16.37 -5.96
CA GLN A 675 5.72 17.81 -5.95
C GLN A 675 6.43 18.33 -7.21
N TRP A 676 7.26 17.50 -7.83
CA TRP A 676 7.93 17.87 -9.07
C TRP A 676 6.91 18.13 -10.20
N TYR A 677 5.90 17.27 -10.33
CA TYR A 677 4.82 17.44 -11.31
C TYR A 677 3.75 18.44 -10.86
N ALA A 678 3.24 18.24 -9.65
CA ALA A 678 2.06 18.95 -9.16
C ALA A 678 2.36 20.35 -8.61
N THR A 679 3.63 20.67 -8.33
CA THR A 679 4.03 21.96 -7.76
C THR A 679 5.07 22.67 -8.61
N MET A 680 6.22 22.03 -8.91
CA MET A 680 7.23 22.71 -9.72
C MET A 680 6.75 22.92 -11.16
N ALA A 681 6.21 21.88 -11.81
CA ALA A 681 5.51 22.04 -13.08
C ALA A 681 4.08 22.57 -12.91
N GLY A 682 3.50 22.48 -11.71
CA GLY A 682 2.22 23.06 -11.35
C GLY A 682 0.99 22.40 -11.99
N ILE A 683 1.10 21.18 -12.51
CA ILE A 683 0.02 20.50 -13.25
C ILE A 683 -0.96 19.84 -12.27
N ARG A 684 -2.20 20.32 -12.23
CA ARG A 684 -3.24 19.83 -11.31
C ARG A 684 -4.62 19.77 -11.97
N PRO A 685 -5.53 18.91 -11.47
CA PRO A 685 -6.93 18.99 -11.86
C PRO A 685 -7.57 20.28 -11.31
N SER A 686 -8.32 20.99 -12.14
CA SER A 686 -9.14 22.13 -11.73
C SER A 686 -10.61 21.78 -11.56
N SER A 687 -11.03 20.58 -12.00
CA SER A 687 -12.39 20.08 -11.82
C SER A 687 -12.41 18.57 -11.55
N PRO A 688 -13.47 18.06 -10.90
CA PRO A 688 -13.65 16.64 -10.63
C PRO A 688 -13.54 15.79 -11.89
N GLY A 689 -12.97 14.58 -11.72
CA GLY A 689 -12.73 13.68 -12.83
C GLY A 689 -11.56 14.07 -13.72
N PHE A 690 -10.70 14.99 -13.25
CA PHE A 690 -9.65 15.63 -14.03
C PHE A 690 -10.18 16.19 -15.37
N ALA A 691 -11.45 16.64 -15.35
CA ALA A 691 -12.12 17.10 -16.56
C ALA A 691 -11.56 18.43 -17.10
N SER A 692 -10.74 19.12 -16.31
CA SER A 692 -9.95 20.28 -16.72
C SER A 692 -8.62 20.35 -15.96
N VAL A 693 -7.65 21.04 -16.57
CA VAL A 693 -6.28 21.19 -16.04
C VAL A 693 -6.06 22.64 -15.60
N ASP A 694 -5.47 22.84 -14.42
CA ASP A 694 -4.88 24.12 -14.01
C ASP A 694 -3.37 23.95 -13.91
N ALA A 695 -2.62 24.72 -14.68
CA ALA A 695 -1.18 24.73 -14.66
C ALA A 695 -0.69 26.06 -14.07
N ARG A 696 0.01 25.99 -12.95
CA ARG A 696 0.64 27.12 -12.26
C ARG A 696 2.05 26.75 -11.85
N PRO A 697 3.00 26.77 -12.79
CA PRO A 697 4.36 26.39 -12.50
C PRO A 697 4.98 27.29 -11.44
N LEU A 698 5.53 26.66 -10.41
CA LEU A 698 6.36 27.31 -9.40
C LEU A 698 7.84 27.31 -9.83
N TRP A 699 8.15 26.71 -10.98
CA TRP A 699 9.46 26.65 -11.55
C TRP A 699 9.99 28.05 -11.86
N ASN A 700 11.17 28.39 -11.31
CA ASN A 700 11.86 29.66 -11.48
C ASN A 700 13.35 29.46 -11.85
N GLY A 701 13.74 28.28 -12.34
CA GLY A 701 15.10 27.97 -12.75
C GLY A 701 15.50 28.60 -14.07
N GLU A 702 16.80 28.63 -14.34
CA GLU A 702 17.38 29.15 -15.58
C GLU A 702 17.22 28.18 -16.77
N THR A 703 16.99 26.90 -16.49
CA THR A 703 16.78 25.84 -17.49
C THR A 703 15.29 25.67 -17.82
N VAL A 704 15.00 24.92 -18.87
CA VAL A 704 13.61 24.55 -19.20
C VAL A 704 13.23 23.32 -18.39
N LEU A 705 12.16 23.42 -17.58
CA LEU A 705 11.50 22.28 -16.97
C LEU A 705 10.51 21.72 -17.98
N SER A 706 10.72 20.52 -18.48
CA SER A 706 9.86 19.89 -19.48
C SER A 706 9.46 18.47 -19.08
N GLY A 707 8.32 18.03 -19.60
CA GLY A 707 7.88 16.66 -19.29
C GLY A 707 6.55 16.24 -19.88
N GLU A 708 6.18 15.02 -19.51
CA GLU A 708 4.94 14.36 -19.86
C GLU A 708 4.30 13.77 -18.60
N MET A 709 3.01 14.02 -18.41
CA MET A 709 2.22 13.44 -17.34
C MET A 709 1.00 12.71 -17.93
N PRO A 710 0.76 11.42 -17.57
CA PRO A 710 -0.40 10.69 -18.07
C PRO A 710 -1.70 11.28 -17.53
N HIS A 711 -2.70 11.41 -18.41
CA HIS A 711 -4.02 11.87 -18.03
C HIS A 711 -4.97 10.68 -17.80
N PRO A 712 -5.81 10.65 -16.74
CA PRO A 712 -6.63 9.47 -16.40
C PRO A 712 -7.69 9.12 -17.45
N SER A 713 -8.15 10.07 -18.28
CA SER A 713 -9.09 9.79 -19.38
C SER A 713 -8.42 9.32 -20.67
N GLY A 714 -7.11 9.07 -20.65
CA GLY A 714 -6.29 8.80 -21.83
C GLY A 714 -5.54 10.04 -22.31
N GLY A 715 -4.58 9.88 -23.20
CA GLY A 715 -3.71 10.96 -23.64
C GLY A 715 -2.63 11.35 -22.62
N VAL A 716 -1.90 12.40 -22.93
CA VAL A 716 -0.73 12.86 -22.15
C VAL A 716 -0.77 14.39 -22.09
N ILE A 717 -0.55 14.95 -20.92
CA ILE A 717 -0.27 16.35 -20.72
C ILE A 717 1.21 16.57 -20.97
N ARG A 718 1.57 17.45 -21.94
CA ARG A 718 2.96 17.84 -22.22
C ARG A 718 3.19 19.26 -21.80
N PHE A 719 4.33 19.54 -21.20
CA PHE A 719 4.68 20.86 -20.73
C PHE A 719 6.17 21.16 -20.95
N ALA A 720 6.47 22.46 -21.12
CA ALA A 720 7.81 22.99 -21.11
C ALA A 720 7.76 24.43 -20.59
N PHE A 721 8.36 24.67 -19.43
CA PHE A 721 8.35 25.95 -18.75
C PHE A 721 9.78 26.46 -18.55
N GLY A 722 10.08 27.66 -19.03
CA GLY A 722 11.40 28.24 -18.96
C GLY A 722 11.38 29.77 -19.03
N PRO A 723 12.56 30.41 -18.96
CA PRO A 723 12.64 31.87 -18.91
C PRO A 723 12.21 32.56 -20.22
N GLU A 724 12.34 31.86 -21.36
CA GLU A 724 12.04 32.46 -22.66
C GLU A 724 10.69 32.08 -23.23
N PHE A 725 10.17 30.92 -22.85
CA PHE A 725 8.88 30.43 -23.34
C PHE A 725 8.22 29.49 -22.33
N ASN A 726 6.88 29.40 -22.43
CA ASN A 726 6.08 28.45 -21.67
C ASN A 726 5.11 27.77 -22.63
N GLN A 727 5.08 26.44 -22.58
CA GLN A 727 4.25 25.61 -23.43
C GLN A 727 3.48 24.58 -22.59
N LEU A 728 2.18 24.44 -22.87
CA LEU A 728 1.31 23.42 -22.31
C LEU A 728 0.47 22.82 -23.42
N THR A 729 0.49 21.49 -23.54
CA THR A 729 -0.35 20.74 -24.48
C THR A 729 -1.21 19.77 -23.68
N LEU A 730 -2.52 19.85 -23.86
CA LEU A 730 -3.49 19.03 -23.17
C LEU A 730 -4.04 17.92 -24.07
N PRO A 731 -4.56 16.82 -23.50
CA PRO A 731 -5.29 15.83 -24.27
C PRO A 731 -6.48 16.44 -24.98
N GLU A 732 -6.89 15.81 -26.09
CA GLU A 732 -8.03 16.28 -26.86
C GLU A 732 -9.30 16.42 -25.99
N ARG A 733 -10.00 17.55 -26.12
CA ARG A 733 -11.23 17.91 -25.39
C ARG A 733 -11.06 18.16 -23.90
N ILE A 734 -9.85 18.21 -23.37
CA ILE A 734 -9.60 18.61 -21.99
C ILE A 734 -9.27 20.10 -21.97
N PRO A 735 -10.14 20.96 -21.41
CA PRO A 735 -9.84 22.36 -21.25
C PRO A 735 -8.81 22.60 -20.14
N GLY A 736 -8.13 23.72 -20.19
CA GLY A 736 -7.21 24.08 -19.12
C GLY A 736 -6.89 25.58 -19.07
N SER A 737 -6.18 25.94 -18.00
CA SER A 737 -5.61 27.24 -17.79
C SER A 737 -4.11 27.14 -17.52
N LEU A 738 -3.37 28.13 -17.99
CA LEU A 738 -1.96 28.33 -17.64
C LEU A 738 -1.81 29.72 -17.01
N THR A 739 -1.28 29.75 -15.79
CA THR A 739 -1.02 31.00 -15.08
C THR A 739 0.49 31.21 -14.96
N ILE A 740 0.98 32.30 -15.55
CA ILE A 740 2.37 32.75 -15.44
C ILE A 740 2.31 34.25 -15.02
N ASP A 741 3.06 34.63 -13.98
CA ASP A 741 3.18 35.99 -13.47
C ASP A 741 1.80 36.71 -13.36
N GLU A 742 0.83 36.05 -12.68
CA GLU A 742 -0.54 36.48 -12.48
C GLU A 742 -1.40 36.62 -13.77
N LYS A 743 -0.84 36.35 -14.95
CA LYS A 743 -1.60 36.32 -16.20
C LYS A 743 -2.22 34.95 -16.41
N ILE A 744 -3.54 34.90 -16.54
CA ILE A 744 -4.29 33.66 -16.78
C ILE A 744 -4.66 33.58 -18.26
N LEU A 745 -4.39 32.41 -18.85
CA LEU A 745 -4.76 32.06 -20.21
C LEU A 745 -5.59 30.79 -20.20
N GLU A 746 -6.84 30.91 -20.64
CA GLU A 746 -7.75 29.78 -20.79
C GLU A 746 -7.76 29.28 -22.23
N PHE A 747 -7.76 27.97 -22.45
CA PHE A 747 -7.69 27.39 -23.80
C PHE A 747 -8.24 25.96 -23.90
N LEU A 748 -8.52 25.59 -25.13
CA LEU A 748 -8.83 24.24 -25.59
C LEU A 748 -7.75 23.81 -26.59
N LEU A 749 -6.96 22.81 -26.28
CA LEU A 749 -6.05 22.02 -27.13
C LEU A 749 -4.55 22.35 -27.11
N VAL A 750 -4.05 23.47 -27.48
CA VAL A 750 -2.60 23.77 -27.45
C VAL A 750 -2.39 25.26 -27.26
N VAL A 751 -1.57 25.62 -26.29
CA VAL A 751 -1.03 26.97 -26.20
C VAL A 751 0.48 26.91 -26.16
N THR A 752 1.10 27.58 -27.10
CA THR A 752 2.48 27.98 -27.00
C THR A 752 2.49 29.46 -26.68
N LEU A 753 3.00 29.82 -25.53
CA LEU A 753 3.18 31.20 -25.13
C LEU A 753 4.67 31.53 -25.20
N ASN A 754 5.03 32.39 -26.12
CA ASN A 754 6.29 33.08 -26.10
C ASN A 754 6.14 34.33 -25.22
N LEU A 755 6.16 34.13 -23.90
CA LEU A 755 6.26 35.25 -22.96
C LEU A 755 7.61 35.14 -22.28
N PRO A 756 8.53 36.09 -22.47
CA PRO A 756 9.67 36.26 -21.59
C PRO A 756 9.16 36.58 -20.19
N ARG A 757 9.77 36.01 -19.20
CA ARG A 757 9.57 36.40 -17.79
C ARG A 757 10.07 37.80 -17.55
#